data_5e67ce8c667fcfc331c2af9a9645e093
#
_entry.id   5e67ce8c667fcfc331c2af9a9645e093
#
_cell.length_a   1.000
_cell.length_b   1.000
_cell.length_c   1.000
_cell.angle_alpha   90.00
_cell.angle_beta   90.00
_cell.angle_gamma   90.00
#
_symmetry.space_group_name_H-M   'P 1'
#
loop_
_entity.id
_entity.type
_entity.pdbx_description
1 polymer ?
#
loop_
_entity_poly.entity_id
_entity_poly.type
_entity_poly.pdbx_seq_one_letter_code
_entity_poly.pdbx_strand_id
1 'polypeptide(L)'
;MEIKIALAGNPNCGKTTLFNALTGSNQFVGNWPGVTVEKKEGKLKKHKDVTIMDLPGIYSLSPYTLEEVVARNYLVGERPDAILNIIDGTNLERNLYLTTQLTELGIPVVVAINMIDLVKKNGDSINIDELSRQLGCKVVEISALKGTGIMEAAEAAIKAAGSTKTVPMHSFNGVVEHAIAHIEEAAVHNMPEEQQRWYAIKIFERDDKVLAKLDIPQNVIDHIEKDIQAAEKELDDDAESIITNERYIYIASIIKSCYKKKNKGKLTTSDKIDKVVTNRWLGLPIFAVIMFLVYYISMQTVGTAATDWANDGLFGDGWHLFGIGSSQAAEAEETYGDSDAIIEAFNAQYGNDDIAEAIDLESENYSEDAAKAALTELVNLTPSDASVTYSVQDEETLEITETPDTKKSALEEAVSNYLNTDYKEGYGAPDAATYGIWVPGIPVLIGNGLDAINCADWLNGLILDGIVAGVGAVLGFVPQMLVLFILLAFLESCGYMARIAFVLDRIFRKFGLSGKSFIPMLVGTGCGVPGIMASRTIENERDRRMTIMTTTFIPCGAKQPFIAMIAGAIFGGSPWIATSAYFIGMAAIVVSGIMLKKTKMFSGDPAPFVMELPAYHLPTVGNLLRSMWERGWSFIKKAGTIILLSTILVWFTTYFGFVDGTFRMLGEDEIGNSILAAIGNGLAWIFAPLGWGNWQATVASITGLVAKENIVGTMGILYPGGWTEIGAAFTGLSGFSFLLFNLLCAPCFAAMGAIKREMNNIKWFWFAVGYQCVFAYAIAFMVFQFGSIFAGGLNVIGLIFAVAVFAFMIYMLVRPYKEATTLKVKPAKK
;
A
#
# COMPACT_ATOMS: atom_id res chain seq x y z
N MET A 1 39.68 4.85 -32.92
CA MET A 1 39.27 4.76 -31.50
C MET A 1 37.78 4.58 -31.47
N GLU A 2 37.27 3.67 -30.67
CA GLU A 2 35.81 3.54 -30.46
C GLU A 2 35.35 4.70 -29.57
N ILE A 3 34.41 5.51 -30.06
CA ILE A 3 33.89 6.66 -29.35
C ILE A 3 32.68 6.20 -28.51
N LYS A 4 32.69 6.50 -27.22
CA LYS A 4 31.60 6.20 -26.30
C LYS A 4 30.81 7.48 -25.96
N ILE A 5 29.52 7.50 -26.28
CA ILE A 5 28.62 8.63 -25.98
C ILE A 5 27.60 8.16 -24.95
N ALA A 6 27.52 8.88 -23.84
CA ALA A 6 26.45 8.67 -22.84
C ALA A 6 25.21 9.46 -23.22
N LEU A 7 24.06 8.79 -23.32
CA LEU A 7 22.76 9.44 -23.48
C LEU A 7 22.16 9.68 -22.10
N ALA A 8 22.10 10.93 -21.67
CA ALA A 8 21.56 11.38 -20.39
C ALA A 8 20.26 12.19 -20.58
N GLY A 9 19.44 12.26 -19.56
CA GLY A 9 18.24 13.09 -19.58
C GLY A 9 17.23 12.70 -18.50
N ASN A 10 16.29 13.60 -18.24
CA ASN A 10 15.25 13.41 -17.26
C ASN A 10 14.29 12.28 -17.68
N PRO A 11 13.59 11.65 -16.73
CA PRO A 11 12.46 10.78 -17.06
C PRO A 11 11.44 11.50 -17.96
N ASN A 12 10.88 10.78 -18.93
CA ASN A 12 9.87 11.29 -19.88
C ASN A 12 10.31 12.37 -20.89
N CYS A 13 11.58 12.77 -20.93
CA CYS A 13 12.09 13.68 -21.96
C CYS A 13 12.17 13.09 -23.37
N GLY A 14 11.85 11.81 -23.56
CA GLY A 14 11.92 11.11 -24.85
C GLY A 14 13.24 10.37 -25.11
N LYS A 15 14.02 10.11 -24.08
CA LYS A 15 15.34 9.45 -24.14
C LYS A 15 15.31 8.10 -24.85
N THR A 16 14.41 7.21 -24.44
CA THR A 16 14.27 5.87 -25.08
C THR A 16 13.86 5.97 -26.54
N THR A 17 13.02 6.92 -26.91
CA THR A 17 12.65 7.18 -28.31
C THR A 17 13.85 7.62 -29.13
N LEU A 18 14.66 8.54 -28.58
CA LEU A 18 15.90 8.98 -29.23
C LEU A 18 16.91 7.84 -29.37
N PHE A 19 17.13 7.05 -28.31
CA PHE A 19 18.03 5.92 -28.32
C PHE A 19 17.65 4.91 -29.41
N ASN A 20 16.38 4.52 -29.48
CA ASN A 20 15.87 3.59 -30.51
C ASN A 20 16.01 4.16 -31.94
N ALA A 21 15.80 5.44 -32.10
CA ALA A 21 15.99 6.11 -33.40
C ALA A 21 17.45 6.12 -33.85
N LEU A 22 18.39 6.32 -32.95
CA LEU A 22 19.83 6.36 -33.18
C LEU A 22 20.44 4.97 -33.45
N THR A 23 20.05 3.96 -32.66
CA THR A 23 20.69 2.63 -32.69
C THR A 23 19.94 1.58 -33.53
N GLY A 24 18.62 1.72 -33.65
CA GLY A 24 17.78 0.74 -34.38
C GLY A 24 17.71 -0.61 -33.67
N SER A 25 17.90 -1.71 -34.43
CA SER A 25 17.86 -3.09 -33.91
C SER A 25 19.18 -3.55 -33.28
N ASN A 26 20.26 -2.79 -33.40
CA ASN A 26 21.59 -3.14 -32.90
C ASN A 26 21.77 -2.69 -31.44
N GLN A 27 21.05 -3.33 -30.55
CA GLN A 27 21.05 -2.99 -29.12
C GLN A 27 21.42 -4.22 -28.29
N PHE A 28 22.20 -4.00 -27.24
CA PHE A 28 22.43 -4.94 -26.16
C PHE A 28 21.66 -4.49 -24.92
N VAL A 29 20.89 -5.39 -24.33
CA VAL A 29 20.11 -5.15 -23.12
C VAL A 29 20.57 -6.10 -22.04
N GLY A 30 20.93 -5.57 -20.89
CA GLY A 30 21.34 -6.33 -19.70
C GLY A 30 21.04 -5.53 -18.44
N ASN A 31 21.67 -5.90 -17.34
CA ASN A 31 21.61 -5.12 -16.09
C ASN A 31 22.98 -4.51 -15.77
N TRP A 32 22.96 -3.36 -15.09
CA TRP A 32 24.18 -2.79 -14.54
C TRP A 32 24.76 -3.73 -13.46
N PRO A 33 26.09 -3.88 -13.38
CA PRO A 33 26.73 -4.80 -12.43
C PRO A 33 26.27 -4.55 -10.98
N GLY A 34 25.77 -5.59 -10.34
CA GLY A 34 25.38 -5.58 -8.92
C GLY A 34 24.05 -4.90 -8.58
N VAL A 35 23.27 -4.46 -9.59
CA VAL A 35 21.97 -3.80 -9.41
C VAL A 35 20.92 -4.29 -10.41
N THR A 36 19.65 -4.06 -10.11
CA THR A 36 18.52 -4.44 -10.97
C THR A 36 18.15 -3.38 -12.01
N VAL A 37 18.99 -2.37 -12.19
CA VAL A 37 18.79 -1.29 -13.17
C VAL A 37 19.18 -1.77 -14.56
N GLU A 38 18.32 -1.54 -15.54
CA GLU A 38 18.54 -1.97 -16.93
C GLU A 38 19.66 -1.16 -17.58
N LYS A 39 20.57 -1.86 -18.25
CA LYS A 39 21.65 -1.31 -19.05
C LYS A 39 21.35 -1.52 -20.53
N LYS A 40 21.35 -0.45 -21.30
CA LYS A 40 21.19 -0.51 -22.76
C LYS A 40 22.37 0.15 -23.46
N GLU A 41 22.97 -0.54 -24.39
CA GLU A 41 24.00 0.00 -25.27
C GLU A 41 23.75 -0.39 -26.72
N GLY A 42 24.15 0.46 -27.64
CA GLY A 42 23.92 0.20 -29.07
C GLY A 42 24.88 0.98 -29.96
N LYS A 43 25.18 0.45 -31.13
CA LYS A 43 25.99 1.13 -32.12
C LYS A 43 25.18 2.14 -32.93
N LEU A 44 25.75 3.30 -33.16
CA LEU A 44 25.09 4.38 -33.90
C LEU A 44 24.91 3.96 -35.38
N LYS A 45 23.70 4.19 -35.92
CA LYS A 45 23.48 4.07 -37.36
C LYS A 45 24.46 4.96 -38.11
N LYS A 46 25.00 4.50 -39.21
CA LYS A 46 26.03 5.17 -40.05
C LYS A 46 27.44 5.26 -39.46
N HIS A 47 27.64 5.14 -38.15
CA HIS A 47 28.95 5.20 -37.46
C HIS A 47 29.15 3.99 -36.56
N LYS A 48 29.65 2.88 -37.11
CA LYS A 48 29.81 1.61 -36.37
C LYS A 48 30.91 1.63 -35.30
N ASP A 49 31.74 2.64 -35.33
CA ASP A 49 32.80 2.94 -34.39
C ASP A 49 32.32 3.79 -33.16
N VAL A 50 31.03 4.18 -33.16
CA VAL A 50 30.42 4.95 -32.08
C VAL A 50 29.42 4.09 -31.33
N THR A 51 29.64 3.94 -30.03
CA THR A 51 28.76 3.24 -29.10
C THR A 51 27.97 4.25 -28.25
N ILE A 52 26.64 4.14 -28.23
CA ILE A 52 25.76 4.95 -27.39
C ILE A 52 25.36 4.12 -26.18
N MET A 53 25.59 4.66 -24.99
CA MET A 53 25.16 4.10 -23.71
C MET A 53 23.92 4.83 -23.22
N ASP A 54 22.77 4.14 -23.10
CA ASP A 54 21.53 4.71 -22.52
C ASP A 54 21.62 4.68 -20.99
N LEU A 55 21.78 5.84 -20.37
CA LEU A 55 21.74 5.96 -18.92
C LEU A 55 20.30 5.91 -18.41
N PRO A 56 20.05 5.49 -17.16
CA PRO A 56 18.75 5.62 -16.54
C PRO A 56 18.22 7.05 -16.61
N GLY A 57 16.92 7.25 -16.64
CA GLY A 57 16.31 8.59 -16.52
C GLY A 57 16.50 9.13 -15.10
N ILE A 58 17.20 10.26 -14.97
CA ILE A 58 17.58 10.84 -13.69
C ILE A 58 17.24 12.33 -13.65
N TYR A 59 17.00 12.84 -12.45
CA TYR A 59 16.77 14.28 -12.25
C TYR A 59 18.00 14.99 -11.74
N SER A 60 18.88 14.27 -11.09
CA SER A 60 20.14 14.80 -10.55
C SER A 60 21.22 13.72 -10.52
N LEU A 61 22.48 14.14 -10.26
CA LEU A 61 23.60 13.24 -9.97
C LEU A 61 23.77 13.00 -8.46
N SER A 62 22.75 13.28 -7.66
CA SER A 62 22.75 13.03 -6.21
C SER A 62 22.51 11.54 -5.90
N PRO A 63 22.95 11.02 -4.75
CA PRO A 63 22.91 9.57 -4.44
C PRO A 63 21.58 9.08 -3.87
N TYR A 64 20.45 9.68 -4.24
CA TYR A 64 19.16 9.38 -3.65
C TYR A 64 18.50 8.13 -4.21
N THR A 65 18.63 7.87 -5.52
CA THR A 65 18.07 6.69 -6.18
C THR A 65 19.15 5.75 -6.70
N LEU A 66 18.80 4.48 -6.95
CA LEU A 66 19.75 3.52 -7.56
C LEU A 66 20.12 3.93 -8.98
N GLU A 67 19.17 4.47 -9.71
CA GLU A 67 19.34 4.98 -11.07
C GLU A 67 20.33 6.14 -11.10
N GLU A 68 20.22 7.11 -10.18
CA GLU A 68 21.14 8.24 -10.04
C GLU A 68 22.54 7.79 -9.64
N VAL A 69 22.64 6.83 -8.72
CA VAL A 69 23.92 6.24 -8.32
C VAL A 69 24.61 5.53 -9.48
N VAL A 70 23.85 4.78 -10.29
CA VAL A 70 24.37 4.07 -11.48
C VAL A 70 24.86 5.05 -12.53
N ALA A 71 24.04 6.05 -12.89
CA ALA A 71 24.40 7.06 -13.88
C ALA A 71 25.64 7.86 -13.43
N ARG A 72 25.69 8.30 -12.16
CA ARG A 72 26.83 8.99 -11.59
C ARG A 72 28.10 8.15 -11.61
N ASN A 73 28.03 6.88 -11.17
CA ASN A 73 29.20 6.01 -11.15
C ASN A 73 29.76 5.76 -12.56
N TYR A 74 28.88 5.66 -13.56
CA TYR A 74 29.31 5.54 -14.94
C TYR A 74 29.98 6.81 -15.46
N LEU A 75 29.34 7.99 -15.26
CA LEU A 75 29.85 9.26 -15.76
C LEU A 75 31.18 9.67 -15.08
N VAL A 76 31.30 9.43 -13.78
CA VAL A 76 32.51 9.80 -13.01
C VAL A 76 33.61 8.76 -13.14
N GLY A 77 33.26 7.47 -13.17
CA GLY A 77 34.20 6.35 -13.18
C GLY A 77 34.71 5.97 -14.57
N GLU A 78 33.77 5.73 -15.52
CA GLU A 78 34.09 5.30 -16.88
C GLU A 78 34.39 6.47 -17.84
N ARG A 79 33.90 7.67 -17.51
CA ARG A 79 34.11 8.92 -18.26
C ARG A 79 33.96 8.75 -19.78
N PRO A 80 32.73 8.74 -20.30
CA PRO A 80 32.51 8.67 -21.75
C PRO A 80 33.14 9.85 -22.47
N ASP A 81 33.41 9.68 -23.77
CA ASP A 81 34.07 10.73 -24.60
C ASP A 81 33.18 11.96 -24.80
N ALA A 82 31.86 11.79 -24.75
CA ALA A 82 30.87 12.88 -24.76
C ALA A 82 29.56 12.47 -24.09
N ILE A 83 28.79 13.46 -23.66
CA ILE A 83 27.43 13.33 -23.13
C ILE A 83 26.44 13.97 -24.11
N LEU A 84 25.47 13.22 -24.59
CA LEU A 84 24.31 13.75 -25.29
C LEU A 84 23.13 13.84 -24.28
N ASN A 85 22.89 15.07 -23.81
CA ASN A 85 21.83 15.32 -22.84
C ASN A 85 20.54 15.72 -23.54
N ILE A 86 19.50 14.88 -23.43
CA ILE A 86 18.18 15.18 -23.98
C ILE A 86 17.32 15.88 -22.93
N ILE A 87 16.73 17.01 -23.30
CA ILE A 87 15.87 17.83 -22.45
C ILE A 87 14.52 18.07 -23.11
N ASP A 88 13.48 18.18 -22.29
CA ASP A 88 12.14 18.54 -22.74
C ASP A 88 12.02 20.07 -22.89
N GLY A 89 11.82 20.52 -24.13
CA GLY A 89 11.66 21.95 -24.45
C GLY A 89 10.41 22.58 -23.87
N THR A 90 9.39 21.79 -23.49
CA THR A 90 8.17 22.31 -22.84
C THR A 90 8.37 22.56 -21.34
N ASN A 91 9.40 21.90 -20.73
CA ASN A 91 9.75 22.00 -19.31
C ASN A 91 11.24 22.31 -19.11
N LEU A 92 11.70 23.36 -19.76
CA LEU A 92 13.12 23.67 -19.88
C LEU A 92 13.79 23.89 -18.49
N GLU A 93 13.14 24.65 -17.61
CA GLU A 93 13.66 25.03 -16.29
C GLU A 93 14.14 23.82 -15.47
N ARG A 94 13.31 22.82 -15.38
CA ARG A 94 13.62 21.60 -14.62
C ARG A 94 14.71 20.73 -15.28
N ASN A 95 14.64 20.61 -16.61
CA ASN A 95 15.59 19.77 -17.32
C ASN A 95 17.00 20.37 -17.28
N LEU A 96 17.11 21.68 -17.18
CA LEU A 96 18.40 22.38 -17.07
C LEU A 96 19.09 22.10 -15.73
N TYR A 97 18.38 21.65 -14.68
CA TYR A 97 19.00 21.27 -13.40
C TYR A 97 20.01 20.11 -13.55
N LEU A 98 19.61 19.05 -14.25
CA LEU A 98 20.54 17.97 -14.58
C LEU A 98 21.65 18.47 -15.54
N THR A 99 21.31 19.32 -16.49
CA THR A 99 22.28 19.87 -17.46
C THR A 99 23.41 20.63 -16.76
N THR A 100 23.10 21.46 -15.74
CA THR A 100 24.13 22.17 -14.97
C THR A 100 25.09 21.20 -14.28
N GLN A 101 24.58 20.12 -13.69
CA GLN A 101 25.42 19.10 -13.05
C GLN A 101 26.29 18.31 -14.06
N LEU A 102 25.76 18.06 -15.26
CA LEU A 102 26.53 17.37 -16.32
C LEU A 102 27.68 18.25 -16.85
N THR A 103 27.46 19.55 -16.96
CA THR A 103 28.52 20.48 -17.37
C THR A 103 29.62 20.62 -16.32
N GLU A 104 29.31 20.42 -15.04
CA GLU A 104 30.27 20.43 -13.92
C GLU A 104 31.28 19.26 -13.97
N LEU A 105 30.95 18.15 -14.68
CA LEU A 105 31.82 16.97 -14.78
C LEU A 105 33.06 17.17 -15.68
N GLY A 106 33.15 18.26 -16.44
CA GLY A 106 34.23 18.52 -17.39
C GLY A 106 34.26 17.56 -18.59
N ILE A 107 33.21 16.78 -18.83
CA ILE A 107 33.02 15.93 -20.01
C ILE A 107 32.32 16.79 -21.10
N PRO A 108 32.71 16.66 -22.40
CA PRO A 108 32.01 17.36 -23.46
C PRO A 108 30.52 17.07 -23.48
N VAL A 109 29.66 18.10 -23.36
CA VAL A 109 28.20 17.98 -23.33
C VAL A 109 27.59 18.59 -24.60
N VAL A 110 26.66 17.89 -25.20
CA VAL A 110 25.74 18.42 -26.24
C VAL A 110 24.32 18.29 -25.72
N VAL A 111 23.56 19.38 -25.80
CA VAL A 111 22.17 19.42 -25.35
C VAL A 111 21.23 19.28 -26.55
N ALA A 112 20.35 18.29 -26.52
CA ALA A 112 19.31 18.05 -27.51
C ALA A 112 17.93 18.46 -26.94
N ILE A 113 17.36 19.58 -27.40
CA ILE A 113 16.04 20.03 -26.98
C ILE A 113 14.99 19.28 -27.77
N ASN A 114 14.32 18.35 -27.09
CA ASN A 114 13.23 17.56 -27.66
C ASN A 114 11.88 18.26 -27.55
N MET A 115 10.88 17.72 -28.24
CA MET A 115 9.49 18.25 -28.28
C MET A 115 9.40 19.69 -28.82
N ILE A 116 10.36 20.11 -29.67
CA ILE A 116 10.38 21.46 -30.23
C ILE A 116 9.15 21.74 -31.10
N ASP A 117 8.54 20.73 -31.66
CA ASP A 117 7.28 20.82 -32.39
C ASP A 117 6.11 21.22 -31.49
N LEU A 118 6.09 20.76 -30.22
CA LEU A 118 5.10 21.20 -29.24
C LEU A 118 5.35 22.62 -28.76
N VAL A 119 6.60 23.00 -28.55
CA VAL A 119 7.00 24.37 -28.19
C VAL A 119 6.51 25.35 -29.28
N LYS A 120 6.81 25.05 -30.55
CA LYS A 120 6.38 25.85 -31.70
C LYS A 120 4.85 25.86 -31.85
N LYS A 121 4.16 24.72 -31.62
CA LYS A 121 2.68 24.66 -31.65
C LYS A 121 2.04 25.51 -30.56
N ASN A 122 2.63 25.59 -29.39
CA ASN A 122 2.18 26.46 -28.29
C ASN A 122 2.45 27.96 -28.58
N GLY A 123 3.25 28.25 -29.61
CA GLY A 123 3.66 29.59 -29.99
C GLY A 123 4.79 30.16 -29.11
N ASP A 124 5.43 29.33 -28.34
CA ASP A 124 6.61 29.67 -27.54
C ASP A 124 7.87 29.62 -28.41
N SER A 125 8.92 30.34 -28.02
CA SER A 125 10.19 30.33 -28.71
C SER A 125 11.36 30.27 -27.76
N ILE A 126 12.35 29.45 -28.13
CA ILE A 126 13.61 29.27 -27.41
C ILE A 126 14.72 29.85 -28.29
N ASN A 127 15.53 30.74 -27.70
CA ASN A 127 16.70 31.28 -28.40
C ASN A 127 17.86 30.29 -28.19
N ILE A 128 18.12 29.44 -29.18
CA ILE A 128 19.10 28.34 -29.13
C ILE A 128 20.54 28.85 -29.00
N ASP A 129 20.87 29.93 -29.74
CA ASP A 129 22.22 30.48 -29.72
C ASP A 129 22.55 31.10 -28.36
N GLU A 130 21.60 31.82 -27.77
CA GLU A 130 21.77 32.40 -26.44
C GLU A 130 21.82 31.30 -25.36
N LEU A 131 21.00 30.26 -25.48
CA LEU A 131 21.03 29.12 -24.57
C LEU A 131 22.36 28.38 -24.68
N SER A 132 22.87 28.17 -25.88
CA SER A 132 24.19 27.54 -26.12
C SER A 132 25.31 28.35 -25.49
N ARG A 133 25.26 29.67 -25.61
CA ARG A 133 26.22 30.59 -25.02
C ARG A 133 26.20 30.58 -23.48
N GLN A 134 24.99 30.59 -22.89
CA GLN A 134 24.79 30.57 -21.45
C GLN A 134 25.23 29.24 -20.80
N LEU A 135 24.95 28.10 -21.47
CA LEU A 135 25.33 26.79 -20.97
C LEU A 135 26.82 26.41 -21.27
N GLY A 136 27.50 27.15 -22.16
CA GLY A 136 28.86 26.84 -22.58
C GLY A 136 28.98 25.55 -23.41
N CYS A 137 27.89 25.06 -24.00
CA CYS A 137 27.88 23.83 -24.79
C CYS A 137 26.97 23.94 -26.02
N LYS A 138 27.17 23.05 -27.01
CA LYS A 138 26.32 23.04 -28.21
C LYS A 138 24.91 22.61 -27.88
N VAL A 139 23.93 23.39 -28.39
CA VAL A 139 22.50 23.07 -28.28
C VAL A 139 21.93 22.79 -29.66
N VAL A 140 21.07 21.75 -29.79
CA VAL A 140 20.45 21.31 -31.05
C VAL A 140 18.94 21.10 -30.82
N GLU A 141 18.10 21.58 -31.74
CA GLU A 141 16.65 21.32 -31.72
C GLU A 141 16.35 19.92 -32.31
N ILE A 142 15.56 19.13 -31.58
CA ILE A 142 15.12 17.82 -32.10
C ILE A 142 13.62 17.59 -31.87
N SER A 143 13.05 16.68 -32.65
CA SER A 143 11.79 16.01 -32.35
C SER A 143 12.01 14.52 -32.51
N ALA A 144 12.22 13.81 -31.40
CA ALA A 144 12.48 12.37 -31.39
C ALA A 144 11.31 11.59 -32.00
N LEU A 145 10.08 12.04 -31.80
CA LEU A 145 8.88 11.41 -32.36
C LEU A 145 8.77 11.59 -33.87
N LYS A 146 9.15 12.75 -34.40
CA LYS A 146 9.10 13.06 -35.85
C LYS A 146 10.38 12.69 -36.58
N GLY A 147 11.42 12.32 -35.88
CA GLY A 147 12.71 11.96 -36.43
C GLY A 147 13.55 13.12 -36.95
N THR A 148 13.22 14.38 -36.62
CA THR A 148 13.94 15.58 -37.08
C THR A 148 15.06 15.96 -36.10
N GLY A 149 16.22 16.38 -36.62
CA GLY A 149 17.39 16.86 -35.86
C GLY A 149 18.19 15.75 -35.14
N ILE A 150 17.74 14.49 -35.17
CA ILE A 150 18.32 13.37 -34.43
C ILE A 150 19.78 13.11 -34.83
N MET A 151 20.05 13.00 -36.12
CA MET A 151 21.40 12.75 -36.61
C MET A 151 22.32 13.95 -36.42
N GLU A 152 21.79 15.16 -36.53
CA GLU A 152 22.54 16.39 -36.27
C GLU A 152 23.03 16.45 -34.82
N ALA A 153 22.18 16.05 -33.84
CA ALA A 153 22.55 15.94 -32.44
C ALA A 153 23.64 14.88 -32.21
N ALA A 154 23.54 13.72 -32.87
CA ALA A 154 24.55 12.68 -32.79
C ALA A 154 25.90 13.10 -33.39
N GLU A 155 25.88 13.76 -34.55
CA GLU A 155 27.09 14.28 -35.21
C GLU A 155 27.75 15.39 -34.38
N ALA A 156 26.94 16.25 -33.75
CA ALA A 156 27.41 17.27 -32.80
C ALA A 156 28.12 16.59 -31.60
N ALA A 157 27.56 15.51 -31.06
CA ALA A 157 28.16 14.76 -29.94
C ALA A 157 29.49 14.07 -30.36
N ILE A 158 29.55 13.48 -31.56
CA ILE A 158 30.79 12.92 -32.11
C ILE A 158 31.87 14.00 -32.27
N LYS A 159 31.51 15.16 -32.79
CA LYS A 159 32.43 16.28 -32.95
C LYS A 159 32.90 16.82 -31.59
N ALA A 160 32.01 16.85 -30.61
CA ALA A 160 32.35 17.26 -29.24
C ALA A 160 33.30 16.28 -28.57
N ALA A 161 33.20 14.98 -28.80
CA ALA A 161 34.09 13.94 -28.27
C ALA A 161 35.58 14.15 -28.71
N GLY A 162 35.80 14.81 -29.85
CA GLY A 162 37.15 15.12 -30.33
C GLY A 162 37.63 16.56 -30.02
N SER A 163 36.84 17.34 -29.27
CA SER A 163 37.06 18.77 -29.03
C SER A 163 37.36 19.09 -27.56
N THR A 164 37.61 20.36 -27.27
CA THR A 164 37.83 20.90 -25.94
C THR A 164 36.68 20.63 -24.95
N LYS A 165 37.03 20.43 -23.69
CA LYS A 165 36.19 20.18 -22.51
C LYS A 165 35.03 21.20 -22.36
N THR A 166 33.90 20.79 -21.83
CA THR A 166 32.88 21.73 -21.40
C THR A 166 33.26 22.35 -20.06
N VAL A 167 33.31 23.70 -20.03
CA VAL A 167 33.55 24.46 -18.82
C VAL A 167 32.24 24.99 -18.30
N PRO A 168 31.87 24.74 -17.03
CA PRO A 168 30.65 25.29 -16.47
C PRO A 168 30.72 26.82 -16.44
N MET A 169 29.68 27.46 -16.98
CA MET A 169 29.59 28.93 -17.11
C MET A 169 28.94 29.58 -15.87
N HIS A 170 28.43 28.81 -14.94
CA HIS A 170 27.80 29.32 -13.74
C HIS A 170 28.78 29.52 -12.60
N SER A 171 28.58 30.60 -11.86
CA SER A 171 29.22 30.88 -10.57
C SER A 171 28.11 31.00 -9.51
N PHE A 172 28.41 30.53 -8.32
CA PHE A 172 27.54 30.63 -7.17
C PHE A 172 27.71 31.97 -6.44
N ASN A 173 26.95 32.17 -5.37
CA ASN A 173 27.14 33.33 -4.49
C ASN A 173 28.62 33.41 -4.01
N GLY A 174 29.13 34.62 -3.83
CA GLY A 174 30.52 34.85 -3.49
C GLY A 174 31.04 34.08 -2.27
N VAL A 175 30.23 33.88 -1.23
CA VAL A 175 30.59 33.08 -0.05
C VAL A 175 30.70 31.60 -0.40
N VAL A 176 29.81 31.10 -1.23
CA VAL A 176 29.83 29.71 -1.68
C VAL A 176 31.01 29.45 -2.63
N GLU A 177 31.26 30.35 -3.58
CA GLU A 177 32.43 30.26 -4.47
C GLU A 177 33.75 30.30 -3.71
N HIS A 178 33.85 31.15 -2.68
CA HIS A 178 35.03 31.21 -1.83
C HIS A 178 35.27 29.87 -1.11
N ALA A 179 34.23 29.29 -0.53
CA ALA A 179 34.33 27.98 0.11
C ALA A 179 34.71 26.87 -0.88
N ILE A 180 34.10 26.86 -2.09
CA ILE A 180 34.41 25.89 -3.15
C ILE A 180 35.87 26.03 -3.60
N ALA A 181 36.39 27.26 -3.83
CA ALA A 181 37.75 27.51 -4.22
C ALA A 181 38.76 27.03 -3.15
N HIS A 182 38.47 27.26 -1.87
CA HIS A 182 39.29 26.71 -0.78
C HIS A 182 39.27 25.18 -0.76
N ILE A 183 38.14 24.54 -1.04
CA ILE A 183 38.01 23.07 -1.13
C ILE A 183 38.82 22.55 -2.32
N GLU A 184 38.77 23.25 -3.48
CA GLU A 184 39.54 22.88 -4.68
C GLU A 184 41.03 22.88 -4.36
N GLU A 185 41.56 23.94 -3.72
CA GLU A 185 42.95 24.08 -3.36
C GLU A 185 43.40 23.09 -2.27
N ALA A 186 42.57 22.92 -1.21
CA ALA A 186 42.99 22.16 -0.03
C ALA A 186 42.79 20.64 -0.17
N ALA A 187 41.77 20.17 -0.89
CA ALA A 187 41.38 18.77 -0.89
C ALA A 187 41.53 18.05 -2.24
N VAL A 188 41.37 18.75 -3.37
CA VAL A 188 41.32 18.11 -4.69
C VAL A 188 42.32 18.67 -5.71
N HIS A 189 43.26 19.51 -5.26
CA HIS A 189 44.30 20.12 -6.11
C HIS A 189 45.09 19.09 -6.95
N ASN A 190 45.30 17.89 -6.43
CA ASN A 190 46.04 16.82 -7.12
C ASN A 190 45.21 16.10 -8.20
N MET A 191 43.95 16.45 -8.37
CA MET A 191 43.07 15.87 -9.40
C MET A 191 43.17 16.65 -10.72
N PRO A 192 42.76 16.03 -11.86
CA PRO A 192 42.64 16.76 -13.12
C PRO A 192 41.75 18.00 -12.94
N GLU A 193 42.21 19.14 -13.47
CA GLU A 193 41.54 20.45 -13.31
C GLU A 193 40.04 20.40 -13.65
N GLU A 194 39.67 19.63 -14.68
CA GLU A 194 38.31 19.45 -15.11
C GLU A 194 37.38 18.72 -14.11
N GLN A 195 37.97 18.06 -13.11
CA GLN A 195 37.19 17.29 -12.11
C GLN A 195 37.13 18.03 -10.78
N GLN A 196 38.06 18.95 -10.51
CA GLN A 196 38.20 19.61 -9.21
C GLN A 196 36.89 20.26 -8.76
N ARG A 197 36.24 21.03 -9.66
CA ARG A 197 34.99 21.72 -9.34
C ARG A 197 33.87 20.78 -8.91
N TRP A 198 33.66 19.70 -9.64
CA TRP A 198 32.61 18.74 -9.29
C TRP A 198 32.87 18.09 -7.92
N TYR A 199 34.11 17.69 -7.68
CA TYR A 199 34.48 17.10 -6.39
C TYR A 199 34.39 18.12 -5.26
N ALA A 200 34.77 19.37 -5.48
CA ALA A 200 34.69 20.43 -4.49
C ALA A 200 33.21 20.73 -4.10
N ILE A 201 32.30 20.80 -5.09
CA ILE A 201 30.88 20.95 -4.84
C ILE A 201 30.34 19.77 -4.03
N LYS A 202 30.73 18.53 -4.34
CA LYS A 202 30.32 17.33 -3.60
C LYS A 202 30.87 17.26 -2.19
N ILE A 203 32.06 17.77 -1.96
CA ILE A 203 32.64 17.92 -0.62
C ILE A 203 31.86 18.99 0.17
N PHE A 204 31.51 20.12 -0.46
CA PHE A 204 30.70 21.18 0.15
C PHE A 204 29.32 20.63 0.55
N GLU A 205 28.68 19.84 -0.33
CA GLU A 205 27.40 19.15 -0.05
C GLU A 205 27.54 18.00 0.98
N ARG A 206 28.75 17.69 1.46
CA ARG A 206 29.06 16.58 2.39
C ARG A 206 28.62 15.20 1.87
N ASP A 207 28.79 14.93 0.55
CA ASP A 207 28.44 13.64 -0.07
C ASP A 207 29.33 12.50 0.48
N ASP A 208 28.76 11.69 1.38
CA ASP A 208 29.43 10.56 2.06
C ASP A 208 30.08 9.56 1.09
N LYS A 209 29.50 9.33 -0.07
CA LYS A 209 30.00 8.35 -1.05
C LYS A 209 31.19 8.89 -1.84
N VAL A 210 31.27 10.20 -2.02
CA VAL A 210 32.41 10.88 -2.62
C VAL A 210 33.51 10.98 -1.59
N LEU A 211 33.21 11.43 -0.38
CA LEU A 211 34.17 11.53 0.71
C LEU A 211 34.83 10.19 1.05
N ALA A 212 34.09 9.09 0.99
CA ALA A 212 34.62 7.74 1.23
C ALA A 212 35.66 7.27 0.18
N LYS A 213 35.71 7.90 -1.00
CA LYS A 213 36.65 7.59 -2.07
C LYS A 213 37.91 8.48 -2.03
N LEU A 214 37.85 9.58 -1.30
CA LEU A 214 38.94 10.56 -1.21
C LEU A 214 39.74 10.33 0.08
N ASP A 215 41.04 10.32 -0.02
CA ASP A 215 41.95 10.23 1.15
C ASP A 215 42.37 11.65 1.59
N ILE A 216 41.42 12.33 2.30
CA ILE A 216 41.64 13.71 2.75
C ILE A 216 42.10 13.70 4.20
N PRO A 217 43.22 14.35 4.53
CA PRO A 217 43.71 14.46 5.90
C PRO A 217 42.74 15.15 6.84
N GLN A 218 42.64 14.72 8.10
CA GLN A 218 41.66 15.22 9.06
C GLN A 218 41.78 16.73 9.32
N ASN A 219 42.98 17.27 9.35
CA ASN A 219 43.22 18.70 9.52
C ASN A 219 42.66 19.54 8.36
N VAL A 220 42.67 19.00 7.14
CA VAL A 220 42.07 19.64 5.96
C VAL A 220 40.57 19.58 6.05
N ILE A 221 40.02 18.45 6.48
CA ILE A 221 38.58 18.29 6.70
C ILE A 221 38.08 19.30 7.74
N ASP A 222 38.77 19.45 8.86
CA ASP A 222 38.37 20.35 9.93
C ASP A 222 38.44 21.83 9.50
N HIS A 223 39.33 22.15 8.53
CA HIS A 223 39.41 23.48 7.94
C HIS A 223 38.25 23.76 6.99
N ILE A 224 38.03 22.86 6.03
CA ILE A 224 36.92 22.93 5.07
C ILE A 224 35.54 23.00 5.77
N GLU A 225 35.39 22.24 6.84
CA GLU A 225 34.10 22.21 7.60
C GLU A 225 33.80 23.59 8.20
N LYS A 226 34.80 24.38 8.60
CA LYS A 226 34.56 25.73 9.09
C LYS A 226 34.07 26.67 8.00
N ASP A 227 34.58 26.53 6.78
CA ASP A 227 34.17 27.35 5.65
C ASP A 227 32.71 26.98 5.22
N ILE A 228 32.37 25.70 5.24
CA ILE A 228 31.00 25.23 4.96
C ILE A 228 30.03 25.78 6.03
N GLN A 229 30.38 25.66 7.32
CA GLN A 229 29.55 26.17 8.41
C GLN A 229 29.40 27.71 8.38
N ALA A 230 30.42 28.42 7.92
CA ALA A 230 30.33 29.86 7.73
C ALA A 230 29.33 30.23 6.63
N ALA A 231 29.35 29.51 5.51
CA ALA A 231 28.40 29.68 4.42
C ALA A 231 26.94 29.31 4.85
N GLU A 232 26.77 28.18 5.57
CA GLU A 232 25.49 27.78 6.12
C GLU A 232 24.88 28.80 7.08
N LYS A 233 25.75 29.39 7.94
CA LYS A 233 25.31 30.41 8.88
C LYS A 233 24.93 31.73 8.21
N GLU A 234 25.63 32.11 7.14
CA GLU A 234 25.36 33.36 6.42
C GLU A 234 24.09 33.26 5.58
N LEU A 235 23.87 32.11 4.97
CA LEU A 235 22.72 31.87 4.09
C LEU A 235 21.50 31.24 4.79
N ASP A 236 21.62 30.92 6.10
CA ASP A 236 20.56 30.35 6.96
C ASP A 236 19.92 29.07 6.38
N ASP A 237 20.74 28.23 5.71
CA ASP A 237 20.29 26.97 5.10
C ASP A 237 21.43 25.93 5.14
N ASP A 238 21.10 24.64 4.90
CA ASP A 238 22.09 23.59 4.82
C ASP A 238 22.86 23.61 3.48
N ALA A 239 24.07 23.03 3.46
CA ALA A 239 24.99 23.11 2.33
C ALA A 239 24.40 22.55 1.02
N GLU A 240 23.60 21.48 1.10
CA GLU A 240 22.96 20.87 -0.07
C GLU A 240 21.85 21.77 -0.62
N SER A 241 21.01 22.31 0.27
CA SER A 241 19.95 23.26 -0.09
C SER A 241 20.51 24.53 -0.70
N ILE A 242 21.62 25.04 -0.17
CA ILE A 242 22.33 26.22 -0.71
C ILE A 242 22.74 25.99 -2.17
N ILE A 243 23.45 24.89 -2.46
CA ILE A 243 23.90 24.58 -3.83
C ILE A 243 22.70 24.38 -4.78
N THR A 244 21.66 23.73 -4.29
CA THR A 244 20.43 23.50 -5.06
C THR A 244 19.74 24.81 -5.41
N ASN A 245 19.61 25.72 -4.45
CA ASN A 245 19.01 27.03 -4.63
C ASN A 245 19.81 27.90 -5.60
N GLU A 246 21.13 27.92 -5.48
CA GLU A 246 22.03 28.65 -6.35
C GLU A 246 21.93 28.18 -7.82
N ARG A 247 21.85 26.85 -8.04
CA ARG A 247 21.60 26.30 -9.38
C ARG A 247 20.26 26.76 -9.94
N TYR A 248 19.20 26.81 -9.14
CA TYR A 248 17.90 27.32 -9.60
C TYR A 248 17.90 28.80 -9.90
N ILE A 249 18.62 29.63 -9.13
CA ILE A 249 18.80 31.06 -9.41
C ILE A 249 19.46 31.24 -10.80
N TYR A 250 20.53 30.48 -11.06
CA TYR A 250 21.20 30.50 -12.35
C TYR A 250 20.28 30.08 -13.50
N ILE A 251 19.55 28.95 -13.33
CA ILE A 251 18.59 28.45 -14.34
C ILE A 251 17.49 29.47 -14.60
N ALA A 252 16.95 30.12 -13.58
CA ALA A 252 15.95 31.15 -13.72
C ALA A 252 16.47 32.35 -14.55
N SER A 253 17.74 32.69 -14.40
CA SER A 253 18.39 33.74 -15.21
C SER A 253 18.48 33.36 -16.70
N ILE A 254 18.85 32.09 -16.99
CA ILE A 254 18.89 31.53 -18.34
C ILE A 254 17.50 31.55 -18.98
N ILE A 255 16.49 31.06 -18.28
CA ILE A 255 15.11 31.00 -18.77
C ILE A 255 14.60 32.40 -19.11
N LYS A 256 14.89 33.38 -18.27
CA LYS A 256 14.49 34.76 -18.49
C LYS A 256 15.10 35.37 -19.77
N SER A 257 16.32 34.98 -20.11
CA SER A 257 17.06 35.48 -21.30
C SER A 257 16.71 34.72 -22.59
N CYS A 258 16.53 33.38 -22.49
CA CYS A 258 16.45 32.47 -23.65
C CYS A 258 15.02 32.08 -24.04
N TYR A 259 14.05 32.07 -23.11
CA TYR A 259 12.71 31.53 -23.33
C TYR A 259 11.64 32.62 -23.36
N LYS A 260 10.92 32.72 -24.49
CA LYS A 260 9.79 33.65 -24.64
C LYS A 260 8.48 32.90 -24.76
N LYS A 261 7.63 32.99 -23.72
CA LYS A 261 6.25 32.49 -23.75
C LYS A 261 5.34 33.49 -24.46
N LYS A 262 4.57 33.03 -25.45
CA LYS A 262 3.59 33.86 -26.19
C LYS A 262 2.47 34.37 -25.28
N ASN A 263 2.04 33.53 -24.32
CA ASN A 263 0.95 33.82 -23.39
C ASN A 263 1.46 34.22 -22.00
N LYS A 264 2.26 35.28 -21.91
CA LYS A 264 2.61 35.87 -20.61
C LYS A 264 1.35 36.40 -19.92
N GLY A 265 0.87 35.68 -18.88
CA GLY A 265 -0.19 36.16 -17.99
C GLY A 265 -1.56 35.49 -18.12
N LYS A 266 -1.82 34.58 -19.06
CA LYS A 266 -3.02 33.74 -19.02
C LYS A 266 -2.73 32.43 -18.36
N LEU A 267 -3.29 32.25 -17.15
CA LEU A 267 -3.28 30.95 -16.44
C LEU A 267 -3.91 29.88 -17.34
N THR A 268 -3.21 28.78 -17.53
CA THR A 268 -3.79 27.58 -18.18
C THR A 268 -4.96 27.05 -17.36
N THR A 269 -5.80 26.21 -17.95
CA THR A 269 -6.87 25.55 -17.19
C THR A 269 -6.30 24.73 -16.04
N SER A 270 -5.16 24.07 -16.25
CA SER A 270 -4.43 23.35 -15.19
C SER A 270 -4.00 24.28 -14.06
N ASP A 271 -3.41 25.45 -14.36
CA ASP A 271 -2.98 26.41 -13.33
C ASP A 271 -4.15 26.95 -12.51
N LYS A 272 -5.33 27.12 -13.13
CA LYS A 272 -6.55 27.57 -12.44
C LYS A 272 -7.05 26.50 -11.47
N ILE A 273 -7.05 25.23 -11.89
CA ILE A 273 -7.44 24.10 -11.05
C ILE A 273 -6.42 23.95 -9.91
N ASP A 274 -5.12 24.05 -10.22
CA ASP A 274 -4.05 23.93 -9.24
C ASP A 274 -4.15 24.99 -8.15
N LYS A 275 -4.49 26.24 -8.51
CA LYS A 275 -4.71 27.31 -7.52
C LYS A 275 -5.77 26.98 -6.47
N VAL A 276 -6.74 26.15 -6.80
CA VAL A 276 -7.79 25.67 -5.88
C VAL A 276 -7.35 24.39 -5.16
N VAL A 277 -6.89 23.40 -5.92
CA VAL A 277 -6.57 22.05 -5.41
C VAL A 277 -5.31 22.02 -4.55
N THR A 278 -4.30 22.84 -4.88
CA THR A 278 -3.07 22.95 -4.08
C THR A 278 -3.14 24.05 -3.01
N ASN A 279 -4.30 24.68 -2.83
CA ASN A 279 -4.51 25.69 -1.80
C ASN A 279 -4.32 25.04 -0.41
N ARG A 280 -3.60 25.72 0.47
CA ARG A 280 -3.24 25.24 1.80
C ARG A 280 -4.44 24.84 2.67
N TRP A 281 -5.58 25.53 2.53
CA TRP A 281 -6.78 25.33 3.32
C TRP A 281 -7.84 24.48 2.61
N LEU A 282 -7.97 24.65 1.28
CA LEU A 282 -8.97 23.95 0.47
C LEU A 282 -8.49 22.60 -0.05
N GLY A 283 -7.18 22.42 -0.24
CA GLY A 283 -6.65 21.19 -0.83
C GLY A 283 -6.96 19.93 0.00
N LEU A 284 -6.90 20.01 1.33
CA LEU A 284 -7.17 18.90 2.23
C LEU A 284 -8.67 18.53 2.28
N PRO A 285 -9.63 19.47 2.45
CA PRO A 285 -11.05 19.16 2.33
C PRO A 285 -11.47 18.61 0.96
N ILE A 286 -10.97 19.21 -0.15
CA ILE A 286 -11.26 18.69 -1.50
C ILE A 286 -10.78 17.26 -1.66
N PHE A 287 -9.58 16.98 -1.16
CA PHE A 287 -9.02 15.65 -1.17
C PHE A 287 -9.88 14.66 -0.35
N ALA A 288 -10.31 15.05 0.86
CA ALA A 288 -11.18 14.22 1.69
C ALA A 288 -12.50 13.88 0.97
N VAL A 289 -13.11 14.84 0.28
CA VAL A 289 -14.34 14.62 -0.50
C VAL A 289 -14.09 13.67 -1.68
N ILE A 290 -13.02 13.87 -2.45
CA ILE A 290 -12.69 12.99 -3.59
C ILE A 290 -12.42 11.56 -3.12
N MET A 291 -11.68 11.39 -2.04
CA MET A 291 -11.42 10.06 -1.51
C MET A 291 -12.66 9.41 -0.90
N PHE A 292 -13.50 10.19 -0.22
CA PHE A 292 -14.80 9.71 0.24
C PHE A 292 -15.63 9.17 -0.93
N LEU A 293 -15.71 9.91 -2.05
CA LEU A 293 -16.41 9.44 -3.25
C LEU A 293 -15.80 8.15 -3.84
N VAL A 294 -14.47 8.07 -3.89
CA VAL A 294 -13.78 6.85 -4.37
C VAL A 294 -14.13 5.64 -3.49
N TYR A 295 -14.06 5.81 -2.17
CA TYR A 295 -14.39 4.72 -1.25
C TYR A 295 -15.87 4.41 -1.23
N TYR A 296 -16.74 5.41 -1.28
CA TYR A 296 -18.18 5.22 -1.34
C TYR A 296 -18.58 4.38 -2.57
N ILE A 297 -18.01 4.70 -3.74
CA ILE A 297 -18.27 3.93 -4.96
C ILE A 297 -17.69 2.52 -4.89
N SER A 298 -16.47 2.37 -4.35
CA SER A 298 -15.80 1.07 -4.35
C SER A 298 -16.17 0.16 -3.18
N MET A 299 -16.61 0.73 -2.03
CA MET A 299 -16.82 -0.02 -0.80
C MET A 299 -18.28 -0.04 -0.31
N GLN A 300 -19.17 0.84 -0.84
CA GLN A 300 -20.53 0.97 -0.36
C GLN A 300 -21.59 0.83 -1.46
N THR A 301 -21.19 0.85 -2.73
CA THR A 301 -22.16 0.77 -3.84
C THR A 301 -21.71 -0.27 -4.87
N VAL A 302 -21.09 0.17 -5.98
CA VAL A 302 -20.73 -0.71 -7.10
C VAL A 302 -19.78 -1.84 -6.68
N GLY A 303 -18.82 -1.53 -5.81
CA GLY A 303 -17.85 -2.54 -5.37
C GLY A 303 -18.48 -3.60 -4.48
N THR A 304 -19.33 -3.20 -3.52
CA THR A 304 -20.04 -4.11 -2.63
C THR A 304 -20.99 -5.00 -3.42
N ALA A 305 -21.90 -4.42 -4.22
CA ALA A 305 -22.80 -5.21 -5.05
C ALA A 305 -22.10 -6.23 -5.98
N ALA A 306 -20.90 -5.89 -6.48
CA ALA A 306 -20.11 -6.81 -7.29
C ALA A 306 -19.41 -7.88 -6.45
N THR A 307 -19.09 -7.58 -5.19
CA THR A 307 -18.48 -8.52 -4.24
C THR A 307 -19.52 -9.48 -3.70
N ASP A 308 -20.71 -9.01 -3.31
CA ASP A 308 -21.82 -9.82 -2.85
C ASP A 308 -22.23 -10.81 -3.96
N TRP A 309 -22.38 -10.32 -5.20
CA TRP A 309 -22.60 -11.22 -6.33
C TRP A 309 -21.48 -12.27 -6.50
N ALA A 310 -20.22 -11.92 -6.22
CA ALA A 310 -19.12 -12.89 -6.33
C ALA A 310 -19.06 -13.85 -5.16
N ASN A 311 -19.32 -13.40 -3.94
CA ASN A 311 -19.30 -14.25 -2.74
C ASN A 311 -20.51 -15.16 -2.68
N ASP A 312 -21.71 -14.60 -2.73
CA ASP A 312 -22.95 -15.35 -2.52
C ASP A 312 -23.39 -16.06 -3.81
N GLY A 313 -23.14 -15.43 -4.96
CA GLY A 313 -23.47 -16.00 -6.26
C GLY A 313 -22.44 -16.97 -6.80
N LEU A 314 -21.26 -16.47 -7.14
CA LEU A 314 -20.24 -17.26 -7.86
C LEU A 314 -19.54 -18.29 -6.97
N PHE A 315 -19.18 -17.89 -5.73
CA PHE A 315 -18.48 -18.71 -4.74
C PHE A 315 -19.37 -19.17 -3.57
N GLY A 316 -20.63 -18.80 -3.55
CA GLY A 316 -21.66 -19.28 -2.65
C GLY A 316 -22.65 -20.22 -3.37
N ASP A 317 -23.92 -20.13 -3.02
CA ASP A 317 -24.95 -21.04 -3.49
C ASP A 317 -25.36 -20.83 -4.94
N GLY A 318 -25.29 -19.58 -5.42
CA GLY A 318 -25.64 -19.24 -6.80
C GLY A 318 -26.30 -17.88 -6.94
N TRP A 319 -26.80 -17.58 -8.15
CA TRP A 319 -27.42 -16.29 -8.42
C TRP A 319 -28.55 -16.40 -9.46
N HIS A 320 -29.47 -15.44 -9.40
CA HIS A 320 -30.53 -15.31 -10.40
C HIS A 320 -30.01 -14.58 -11.64
N LEU A 321 -30.08 -15.21 -12.81
CA LEU A 321 -29.60 -14.63 -14.06
C LEU A 321 -30.40 -13.36 -14.40
N PHE A 322 -29.70 -12.26 -14.61
CA PHE A 322 -30.27 -10.92 -14.81
C PHE A 322 -31.17 -10.42 -13.67
N GLY A 323 -31.08 -10.99 -12.47
CA GLY A 323 -31.88 -10.63 -11.31
C GLY A 323 -33.33 -11.11 -11.40
N ILE A 324 -33.64 -12.02 -12.32
CA ILE A 324 -35.01 -12.54 -12.48
C ILE A 324 -35.31 -13.53 -11.35
N GLY A 325 -36.20 -13.16 -10.43
CA GLY A 325 -36.55 -13.95 -9.27
C GLY A 325 -35.86 -13.56 -7.97
N SER A 326 -34.76 -12.75 -8.00
CA SER A 326 -33.97 -12.41 -6.82
C SER A 326 -34.77 -11.72 -5.71
N SER A 327 -35.67 -10.79 -6.05
CA SER A 327 -36.51 -10.11 -5.06
C SER A 327 -37.53 -11.03 -4.40
N GLN A 328 -38.02 -12.01 -5.12
CA GLN A 328 -39.01 -12.99 -4.59
C GLN A 328 -38.29 -13.99 -3.69
N ALA A 329 -37.11 -14.44 -4.06
CA ALA A 329 -36.28 -15.32 -3.22
C ALA A 329 -35.87 -14.61 -1.91
N ALA A 330 -35.37 -13.39 -1.99
CA ALA A 330 -34.99 -12.61 -0.81
C ALA A 330 -36.18 -12.34 0.14
N GLU A 331 -37.37 -12.01 -0.41
CA GLU A 331 -38.57 -11.82 0.41
C GLU A 331 -39.01 -13.12 1.09
N ALA A 332 -38.85 -14.26 0.40
CA ALA A 332 -39.18 -15.57 0.97
C ALA A 332 -38.20 -15.96 2.07
N GLU A 333 -36.89 -15.69 1.89
CA GLU A 333 -35.83 -15.98 2.85
C GLU A 333 -35.96 -15.12 4.10
N GLU A 334 -36.20 -13.81 3.96
CA GLU A 334 -36.48 -12.90 5.08
C GLU A 334 -37.72 -13.34 5.87
N THR A 335 -38.80 -13.68 5.16
CA THR A 335 -40.06 -14.15 5.77
C THR A 335 -39.86 -15.47 6.52
N TYR A 336 -39.05 -16.37 5.98
CA TYR A 336 -38.71 -17.64 6.62
C TYR A 336 -37.85 -17.41 7.86
N GLY A 337 -36.74 -16.63 7.80
CA GLY A 337 -35.86 -16.35 8.91
C GLY A 337 -36.60 -15.71 10.10
N ASP A 338 -37.47 -14.72 9.83
CA ASP A 338 -38.32 -14.12 10.86
C ASP A 338 -39.30 -15.14 11.46
N SER A 339 -39.88 -15.99 10.61
CA SER A 339 -40.85 -16.99 11.07
C SER A 339 -40.18 -18.06 11.92
N ASP A 340 -39.02 -18.52 11.53
CA ASP A 340 -38.23 -19.52 12.26
C ASP A 340 -37.81 -18.98 13.63
N ALA A 341 -37.21 -17.78 13.69
CA ALA A 341 -36.82 -17.11 14.93
C ALA A 341 -38.02 -16.90 15.91
N ILE A 342 -39.21 -16.58 15.38
CA ILE A 342 -40.44 -16.47 16.17
C ILE A 342 -40.84 -17.83 16.72
N ILE A 343 -40.85 -18.87 15.87
CA ILE A 343 -41.19 -20.24 16.26
C ILE A 343 -40.26 -20.75 17.35
N GLU A 344 -38.95 -20.61 17.17
CA GLU A 344 -37.94 -20.98 18.17
C GLU A 344 -38.16 -20.26 19.53
N ALA A 345 -38.40 -18.94 19.49
CA ALA A 345 -38.60 -18.16 20.72
C ALA A 345 -39.86 -18.61 21.50
N PHE A 346 -40.95 -18.91 20.78
CA PHE A 346 -42.16 -19.43 21.41
C PHE A 346 -41.98 -20.87 21.88
N ASN A 347 -41.26 -21.72 21.13
CA ASN A 347 -40.97 -23.08 21.54
C ASN A 347 -40.11 -23.11 22.80
N ALA A 348 -39.10 -22.28 22.90
CA ALA A 348 -38.25 -22.16 24.09
C ALA A 348 -39.01 -21.79 25.38
N GLN A 349 -40.11 -21.03 25.26
CA GLN A 349 -40.89 -20.56 26.41
C GLN A 349 -42.13 -21.40 26.70
N TYR A 350 -42.80 -21.93 25.68
CA TYR A 350 -44.11 -22.59 25.81
C TYR A 350 -44.12 -24.00 25.20
N GLY A 351 -43.11 -24.39 24.42
CA GLY A 351 -43.00 -25.70 23.79
C GLY A 351 -42.38 -26.77 24.68
N ASN A 352 -41.90 -27.82 24.06
CA ASN A 352 -41.19 -28.94 24.68
C ASN A 352 -40.13 -29.54 23.70
N ASP A 353 -39.29 -30.43 24.19
CA ASP A 353 -38.22 -31.06 23.40
C ASP A 353 -38.78 -31.91 22.24
N ASP A 354 -39.97 -32.51 22.36
CA ASP A 354 -40.60 -33.29 21.30
C ASP A 354 -41.00 -32.41 20.11
N ILE A 355 -41.41 -31.16 20.38
CA ILE A 355 -41.73 -30.18 19.34
C ILE A 355 -40.45 -29.74 18.65
N ALA A 356 -39.39 -29.45 19.42
CA ALA A 356 -38.06 -29.08 18.87
C ALA A 356 -37.51 -30.16 17.94
N GLU A 357 -37.55 -31.44 18.37
CA GLU A 357 -37.08 -32.59 17.55
C GLU A 357 -37.95 -32.80 16.30
N ALA A 358 -39.24 -32.53 16.38
CA ALA A 358 -40.15 -32.74 15.24
C ALA A 358 -40.01 -31.68 14.15
N ILE A 359 -39.55 -30.47 14.48
CA ILE A 359 -39.34 -29.38 13.51
C ILE A 359 -37.89 -29.32 12.99
N ASP A 360 -36.96 -30.04 13.65
CA ASP A 360 -35.58 -30.10 13.25
C ASP A 360 -35.38 -30.96 11.99
N LEU A 361 -34.97 -30.35 10.89
CA LEU A 361 -34.74 -31.03 9.59
C LEU A 361 -33.58 -32.01 9.63
N GLU A 362 -32.61 -31.88 10.55
CA GLU A 362 -31.49 -32.79 10.73
C GLU A 362 -31.82 -33.99 11.60
N SER A 363 -33.00 -34.01 12.24
CA SER A 363 -33.45 -35.13 13.07
C SER A 363 -33.68 -36.38 12.25
N GLU A 364 -33.17 -37.55 12.73
CA GLU A 364 -33.39 -38.87 12.10
C GLU A 364 -34.94 -39.22 11.99
N ASN A 365 -35.77 -38.58 12.81
CA ASN A 365 -37.19 -38.78 12.90
C ASN A 365 -38.05 -37.71 12.19
N TYR A 366 -37.41 -36.81 11.46
CA TYR A 366 -38.11 -35.72 10.77
C TYR A 366 -39.15 -36.25 9.78
N SER A 367 -40.37 -35.72 9.85
CA SER A 367 -41.39 -35.86 8.80
C SER A 367 -42.26 -34.63 8.73
N GLU A 368 -42.70 -34.25 7.51
CA GLU A 368 -43.57 -33.08 7.31
C GLU A 368 -44.85 -33.14 8.12
N ASP A 369 -45.44 -34.32 8.22
CA ASP A 369 -46.69 -34.52 9.00
C ASP A 369 -46.42 -34.34 10.52
N ALA A 370 -45.29 -34.78 11.04
CA ALA A 370 -44.90 -34.59 12.42
C ALA A 370 -44.57 -33.11 12.71
N ALA A 371 -43.83 -32.45 11.86
CA ALA A 371 -43.49 -31.02 11.98
C ALA A 371 -44.78 -30.16 11.98
N LYS A 372 -45.72 -30.43 11.07
CA LYS A 372 -47.03 -29.75 11.00
C LYS A 372 -47.88 -29.97 12.24
N ALA A 373 -47.86 -31.18 12.78
CA ALA A 373 -48.57 -31.51 14.02
C ALA A 373 -47.93 -30.78 15.21
N ALA A 374 -46.63 -30.78 15.31
CA ALA A 374 -45.85 -30.12 16.36
C ALA A 374 -46.06 -28.59 16.36
N LEU A 375 -45.98 -27.95 15.20
CA LEU A 375 -46.26 -26.52 15.05
C LEU A 375 -47.69 -26.15 15.44
N THR A 376 -48.67 -26.99 15.06
CA THR A 376 -50.07 -26.81 15.47
C THR A 376 -50.22 -26.97 16.97
N GLU A 377 -49.52 -27.91 17.58
CA GLU A 377 -49.48 -28.11 19.03
C GLU A 377 -48.85 -26.92 19.75
N LEU A 378 -47.73 -26.37 19.26
CA LEU A 378 -47.11 -25.18 19.82
C LEU A 378 -48.07 -23.98 19.85
N VAL A 379 -48.83 -23.72 18.79
CA VAL A 379 -49.85 -22.67 18.75
C VAL A 379 -50.93 -22.93 19.80
N ASN A 380 -51.34 -24.18 20.01
CA ASN A 380 -52.36 -24.53 21.02
C ASN A 380 -51.84 -24.41 22.46
N LEU A 381 -50.62 -24.76 22.71
CA LEU A 381 -49.95 -24.65 24.03
C LEU A 381 -49.73 -23.19 24.44
N THR A 382 -49.53 -22.31 23.49
CA THR A 382 -49.24 -20.90 23.72
C THR A 382 -50.50 -20.16 24.21
N PRO A 383 -50.46 -19.45 25.38
CA PRO A 383 -51.57 -18.65 25.88
C PRO A 383 -51.96 -17.50 24.94
N SER A 384 -53.21 -17.06 24.95
CA SER A 384 -53.74 -16.02 24.08
C SER A 384 -53.13 -14.62 24.37
N ASP A 385 -52.60 -14.42 25.56
CA ASP A 385 -51.92 -13.17 26.04
C ASP A 385 -50.42 -13.33 26.11
N ALA A 386 -49.83 -14.40 25.55
CA ALA A 386 -48.41 -14.65 25.49
C ALA A 386 -47.69 -13.59 24.67
N SER A 387 -46.52 -13.19 25.16
CA SER A 387 -45.59 -12.30 24.48
C SER A 387 -44.17 -12.78 24.73
N VAL A 388 -43.38 -12.89 23.67
CA VAL A 388 -41.97 -13.30 23.71
C VAL A 388 -41.11 -12.25 23.05
N THR A 389 -39.82 -12.26 23.35
CA THR A 389 -38.77 -11.53 22.60
C THR A 389 -38.08 -12.54 21.70
N TYR A 390 -38.01 -12.28 20.41
CA TYR A 390 -37.20 -13.09 19.52
C TYR A 390 -35.97 -12.30 19.04
N SER A 391 -34.95 -12.99 18.63
CA SER A 391 -33.72 -12.40 18.15
C SER A 391 -33.29 -13.03 16.84
N VAL A 392 -32.83 -12.17 15.91
CA VAL A 392 -32.24 -12.59 14.66
C VAL A 392 -30.78 -12.19 14.68
N GLN A 393 -29.91 -13.09 14.34
CA GLN A 393 -28.46 -12.85 14.27
C GLN A 393 -28.02 -12.63 12.83
N ASP A 394 -27.31 -11.53 12.57
CA ASP A 394 -26.66 -11.27 11.29
C ASP A 394 -25.38 -12.13 11.16
N GLU A 395 -25.29 -12.95 10.13
CA GLU A 395 -24.18 -13.91 9.95
C GLU A 395 -22.83 -13.25 9.69
N GLU A 396 -22.80 -12.06 9.06
CA GLU A 396 -21.55 -11.37 8.75
C GLU A 396 -20.96 -10.59 9.93
N THR A 397 -21.84 -9.93 10.69
CA THR A 397 -21.43 -9.04 11.79
C THR A 397 -21.58 -9.72 13.15
N LEU A 398 -22.31 -10.83 13.24
CA LEU A 398 -22.77 -11.50 14.47
C LEU A 398 -23.63 -10.58 15.35
N GLU A 399 -24.22 -9.53 14.77
CA GLU A 399 -25.11 -8.61 15.48
C GLU A 399 -26.44 -9.29 15.75
N ILE A 400 -26.92 -9.20 16.97
CA ILE A 400 -28.20 -9.76 17.36
C ILE A 400 -29.21 -8.61 17.47
N THR A 401 -30.25 -8.68 16.67
CA THR A 401 -31.39 -7.74 16.71
C THR A 401 -32.50 -8.36 17.51
N GLU A 402 -32.89 -7.78 18.65
CA GLU A 402 -33.98 -8.24 19.50
C GLU A 402 -35.28 -7.50 19.15
N THR A 403 -36.35 -8.24 18.94
CA THR A 403 -37.71 -7.72 18.75
C THR A 403 -38.57 -8.09 19.95
N PRO A 404 -38.84 -7.13 20.86
CA PRO A 404 -39.61 -7.38 22.07
C PRO A 404 -41.12 -7.40 21.79
N ASP A 405 -41.90 -7.93 22.77
CA ASP A 405 -43.36 -7.91 22.79
C ASP A 405 -44.06 -8.57 21.60
N THR A 406 -43.45 -9.60 21.02
CA THR A 406 -44.01 -10.38 19.92
C THR A 406 -45.16 -11.27 20.46
N LYS A 407 -46.35 -11.06 19.95
CA LYS A 407 -47.57 -11.68 20.44
C LYS A 407 -47.87 -13.04 19.74
N LYS A 408 -48.76 -13.85 20.35
CA LYS A 408 -49.25 -15.10 19.77
C LYS A 408 -49.77 -14.97 18.32
N SER A 409 -50.38 -13.82 17.96
CA SER A 409 -50.79 -13.59 16.57
C SER A 409 -49.63 -13.61 15.55
N ALA A 410 -48.43 -13.19 15.97
CA ALA A 410 -47.25 -13.30 15.14
C ALA A 410 -46.76 -14.76 15.03
N LEU A 411 -46.90 -15.57 16.10
CA LEU A 411 -46.63 -17.01 16.02
C LEU A 411 -47.60 -17.71 15.02
N GLU A 412 -48.88 -17.38 15.07
CA GLU A 412 -49.87 -17.95 14.14
C GLU A 412 -49.56 -17.59 12.68
N GLU A 413 -49.07 -16.36 12.45
CA GLU A 413 -48.65 -15.89 11.14
C GLU A 413 -47.32 -16.58 10.73
N ALA A 414 -46.34 -16.67 11.63
CA ALA A 414 -45.06 -17.35 11.41
C ALA A 414 -45.26 -18.82 11.05
N VAL A 415 -46.10 -19.55 11.82
CA VAL A 415 -46.43 -20.95 11.51
C VAL A 415 -47.18 -21.08 10.18
N SER A 416 -48.06 -20.13 9.83
CA SER A 416 -48.73 -20.13 8.52
C SER A 416 -47.72 -19.90 7.39
N ASN A 417 -46.80 -18.96 7.56
CA ASN A 417 -45.75 -18.71 6.55
C ASN A 417 -44.84 -19.93 6.42
N TYR A 418 -44.37 -20.49 7.52
CA TYR A 418 -43.51 -21.66 7.57
C TYR A 418 -44.17 -22.89 6.87
N LEU A 419 -45.48 -23.10 7.02
CA LEU A 419 -46.20 -24.21 6.40
C LEU A 419 -46.64 -23.96 4.96
N ASN A 420 -46.62 -22.71 4.46
CA ASN A 420 -47.08 -22.36 3.11
C ASN A 420 -45.93 -22.03 2.15
N THR A 421 -44.67 -22.08 2.60
CA THR A 421 -43.51 -21.82 1.71
C THR A 421 -43.19 -23.09 0.91
N ASP A 422 -42.90 -22.96 -0.39
CA ASP A 422 -42.52 -24.07 -1.26
C ASP A 422 -41.05 -24.44 -0.96
N TYR A 423 -40.84 -25.51 -0.24
CA TYR A 423 -39.54 -26.06 0.08
C TYR A 423 -39.17 -27.21 -0.83
N LYS A 424 -37.84 -27.45 -0.94
CA LYS A 424 -37.29 -28.55 -1.74
C LYS A 424 -37.41 -29.91 -1.02
N GLU A 425 -37.24 -29.90 0.31
CA GLU A 425 -37.25 -31.04 1.20
C GLU A 425 -37.90 -30.65 2.55
N GLY A 426 -39.19 -30.70 2.68
CA GLY A 426 -39.92 -30.39 3.92
C GLY A 426 -40.07 -28.88 4.19
N TYR A 427 -40.25 -28.50 5.44
CA TYR A 427 -40.45 -27.11 5.90
C TYR A 427 -39.12 -26.48 6.27
N GLY A 428 -38.16 -26.41 5.34
CA GLY A 428 -36.85 -25.79 5.51
C GLY A 428 -36.75 -24.39 4.91
N ALA A 429 -35.54 -23.84 4.83
CA ALA A 429 -35.34 -22.58 4.17
C ALA A 429 -35.71 -22.60 2.68
N PRO A 430 -36.33 -21.56 2.12
CA PRO A 430 -36.77 -21.54 0.73
C PRO A 430 -35.62 -21.77 -0.24
N ASP A 431 -35.84 -22.68 -1.22
CA ASP A 431 -34.83 -22.92 -2.25
C ASP A 431 -34.88 -21.77 -3.28
N ALA A 432 -33.82 -20.95 -3.29
CA ALA A 432 -33.67 -19.85 -4.25
C ALA A 432 -33.82 -20.30 -5.71
N ALA A 433 -33.52 -21.58 -6.04
CA ALA A 433 -33.66 -22.12 -7.38
C ALA A 433 -35.11 -22.25 -7.85
N THR A 434 -36.11 -22.18 -6.95
CA THR A 434 -37.54 -22.23 -7.30
C THR A 434 -38.05 -20.89 -7.84
N TYR A 435 -37.32 -19.80 -7.61
CA TYR A 435 -37.68 -18.44 -8.02
C TYR A 435 -36.89 -17.98 -9.26
N GLY A 436 -37.50 -18.01 -10.43
CA GLY A 436 -36.91 -17.44 -11.66
C GLY A 436 -35.84 -18.29 -12.34
N ILE A 437 -34.77 -17.67 -12.85
CA ILE A 437 -33.68 -18.37 -13.56
C ILE A 437 -32.47 -18.45 -12.68
N TRP A 438 -32.25 -19.57 -12.04
CA TRP A 438 -31.17 -19.83 -11.12
C TRP A 438 -29.91 -20.39 -11.80
N VAL A 439 -28.73 -19.87 -11.41
CA VAL A 439 -27.44 -20.39 -11.83
C VAL A 439 -26.67 -20.79 -10.56
N PRO A 440 -26.45 -22.10 -10.33
CA PRO A 440 -25.75 -22.56 -9.13
C PRO A 440 -24.32 -22.08 -9.09
N GLY A 441 -23.82 -21.81 -7.89
CA GLY A 441 -22.45 -21.39 -7.65
C GLY A 441 -21.42 -22.49 -7.91
N ILE A 442 -20.14 -22.08 -7.92
CA ILE A 442 -19.03 -23.04 -8.14
C ILE A 442 -18.98 -24.12 -7.05
N PRO A 443 -19.13 -23.80 -5.74
CA PRO A 443 -19.17 -24.83 -4.68
C PRO A 443 -20.26 -25.86 -4.91
N VAL A 444 -21.47 -25.43 -5.22
CA VAL A 444 -22.62 -26.34 -5.48
C VAL A 444 -22.38 -27.24 -6.70
N LEU A 445 -21.80 -26.68 -7.79
CA LEU A 445 -21.47 -27.48 -8.98
C LEU A 445 -20.38 -28.52 -8.69
N ILE A 446 -19.40 -28.16 -7.89
CA ILE A 446 -18.30 -29.07 -7.49
C ILE A 446 -18.85 -30.11 -6.50
N GLY A 447 -19.65 -29.71 -5.49
CA GLY A 447 -20.30 -30.61 -4.52
C GLY A 447 -21.13 -31.66 -5.22
N ASN A 448 -22.07 -31.26 -6.07
CA ASN A 448 -22.87 -32.19 -6.89
C ASN A 448 -22.02 -33.17 -7.72
N GLY A 449 -20.88 -32.70 -8.23
CA GLY A 449 -19.93 -33.55 -8.95
C GLY A 449 -19.18 -34.56 -8.04
N LEU A 450 -18.83 -34.17 -6.83
CA LEU A 450 -18.18 -35.03 -5.85
C LEU A 450 -19.17 -36.09 -5.32
N ASP A 451 -20.42 -35.72 -5.07
CA ASP A 451 -21.46 -36.61 -4.63
C ASP A 451 -21.78 -37.66 -5.70
N ALA A 452 -21.85 -37.26 -6.98
CA ALA A 452 -22.07 -38.18 -8.11
C ALA A 452 -20.99 -39.27 -8.22
N ILE A 453 -19.78 -39.04 -7.73
CA ILE A 453 -18.68 -40.03 -7.70
C ILE A 453 -18.52 -40.73 -6.34
N ASN A 454 -19.43 -40.47 -5.38
CA ASN A 454 -19.36 -40.93 -3.98
C ASN A 454 -17.99 -40.64 -3.38
N CYS A 455 -17.56 -39.39 -3.37
CA CYS A 455 -16.31 -38.96 -2.81
C CYS A 455 -16.29 -39.20 -1.30
N ALA A 456 -15.12 -39.55 -0.75
CA ALA A 456 -14.98 -39.71 0.69
C ALA A 456 -15.12 -38.34 1.40
N ASP A 457 -15.80 -38.30 2.57
CA ASP A 457 -16.16 -37.06 3.29
C ASP A 457 -14.97 -36.13 3.58
N TRP A 458 -13.84 -36.72 4.01
CA TRP A 458 -12.63 -35.92 4.25
C TRP A 458 -12.07 -35.23 2.98
N LEU A 459 -12.28 -35.85 1.79
CA LEU A 459 -11.83 -35.29 0.52
C LEU A 459 -12.84 -34.29 -0.01
N ASN A 460 -14.13 -34.50 0.28
CA ASN A 460 -15.20 -33.54 -0.01
C ASN A 460 -14.93 -32.22 0.77
N GLY A 461 -14.78 -32.33 2.11
CA GLY A 461 -14.45 -31.16 2.94
C GLY A 461 -13.13 -30.48 2.54
N LEU A 462 -12.06 -31.24 2.19
CA LEU A 462 -10.83 -30.64 1.69
C LEU A 462 -11.05 -29.81 0.42
N ILE A 463 -11.87 -30.32 -0.52
CA ILE A 463 -12.11 -29.65 -1.79
C ILE A 463 -13.05 -28.45 -1.61
N LEU A 464 -14.19 -28.62 -0.93
CA LEU A 464 -15.19 -27.58 -0.75
C LEU A 464 -14.71 -26.53 0.27
N ASP A 465 -14.45 -26.92 1.50
CA ASP A 465 -14.16 -25.99 2.60
C ASP A 465 -12.70 -25.51 2.60
N GLY A 466 -11.77 -26.41 2.26
CA GLY A 466 -10.36 -26.08 2.22
C GLY A 466 -9.92 -25.34 0.96
N ILE A 467 -10.35 -25.77 -0.23
CA ILE A 467 -9.88 -25.22 -1.51
C ILE A 467 -10.87 -24.21 -2.07
N VAL A 468 -12.12 -24.60 -2.27
CA VAL A 468 -13.11 -23.77 -2.97
C VAL A 468 -13.52 -22.58 -2.10
N ALA A 469 -13.90 -22.80 -0.86
CA ALA A 469 -14.23 -21.73 0.08
C ALA A 469 -13.04 -20.82 0.34
N GLY A 470 -11.83 -21.40 0.56
CA GLY A 470 -10.62 -20.62 0.78
C GLY A 470 -10.18 -19.77 -0.42
N VAL A 471 -10.35 -20.27 -1.65
CA VAL A 471 -10.10 -19.47 -2.88
C VAL A 471 -11.24 -18.49 -3.12
N GLY A 472 -12.49 -18.89 -2.86
CA GLY A 472 -13.71 -18.10 -2.99
C GLY A 472 -13.64 -16.84 -2.13
N ALA A 473 -13.34 -16.99 -0.85
CA ALA A 473 -13.19 -15.88 0.09
C ALA A 473 -12.19 -14.81 -0.39
N VAL A 474 -11.18 -15.18 -1.18
CA VAL A 474 -10.20 -14.22 -1.72
C VAL A 474 -10.64 -13.66 -3.07
N LEU A 475 -11.16 -14.51 -3.96
CA LEU A 475 -11.59 -14.08 -5.29
C LEU A 475 -12.89 -13.28 -5.22
N GLY A 476 -13.72 -13.49 -4.21
CA GLY A 476 -14.92 -12.71 -3.94
C GLY A 476 -14.63 -11.21 -3.78
N PHE A 477 -13.49 -10.83 -3.17
CA PHE A 477 -13.08 -9.42 -3.05
C PHE A 477 -12.44 -8.83 -4.32
N VAL A 478 -12.15 -9.63 -5.34
CA VAL A 478 -11.52 -9.13 -6.58
C VAL A 478 -12.36 -8.07 -7.28
N PRO A 479 -13.69 -8.20 -7.44
CA PRO A 479 -14.51 -7.19 -8.09
C PRO A 479 -14.40 -5.81 -7.43
N GLN A 480 -14.52 -5.73 -6.12
CA GLN A 480 -14.36 -4.50 -5.35
C GLN A 480 -12.97 -3.88 -5.54
N MET A 481 -11.94 -4.72 -5.52
CA MET A 481 -10.57 -4.30 -5.77
C MET A 481 -10.37 -3.75 -7.18
N LEU A 482 -11.00 -4.34 -8.20
CA LEU A 482 -10.93 -3.86 -9.58
C LEU A 482 -11.58 -2.49 -9.73
N VAL A 483 -12.73 -2.26 -9.10
CA VAL A 483 -13.40 -0.94 -9.06
C VAL A 483 -12.49 0.10 -8.41
N LEU A 484 -11.89 -0.23 -7.26
CA LEU A 484 -10.92 0.64 -6.58
C LEU A 484 -9.72 0.95 -7.49
N PHE A 485 -9.16 -0.05 -8.17
CA PHE A 485 -8.01 0.14 -9.06
C PHE A 485 -8.33 1.03 -10.26
N ILE A 486 -9.53 0.96 -10.84
CA ILE A 486 -9.96 1.86 -11.92
C ILE A 486 -9.97 3.31 -11.41
N LEU A 487 -10.61 3.56 -10.28
CA LEU A 487 -10.73 4.90 -9.71
C LEU A 487 -9.37 5.49 -9.32
N LEU A 488 -8.52 4.69 -8.68
CA LEU A 488 -7.16 5.11 -8.33
C LEU A 488 -6.28 5.34 -9.59
N ALA A 489 -6.37 4.46 -10.60
CA ALA A 489 -5.67 4.65 -11.86
C ALA A 489 -6.12 5.92 -12.59
N PHE A 490 -7.39 6.27 -12.50
CA PHE A 490 -7.92 7.54 -13.01
C PHE A 490 -7.29 8.73 -12.30
N LEU A 491 -7.31 8.77 -10.96
CA LEU A 491 -6.73 9.85 -10.15
C LEU A 491 -5.21 10.00 -10.36
N GLU A 492 -4.51 8.87 -10.51
CA GLU A 492 -3.08 8.85 -10.80
C GLU A 492 -2.80 9.40 -12.21
N SER A 493 -3.50 8.86 -13.20
CA SER A 493 -3.28 9.22 -14.61
C SER A 493 -3.69 10.65 -14.94
N CYS A 494 -4.75 11.19 -14.32
CA CYS A 494 -5.12 12.59 -14.53
C CYS A 494 -4.15 13.60 -13.86
N GLY A 495 -3.22 13.12 -13.02
CA GLY A 495 -2.23 13.92 -12.33
C GLY A 495 -2.69 14.51 -10.99
N TYR A 496 -3.86 14.11 -10.46
CA TYR A 496 -4.39 14.59 -9.18
C TYR A 496 -3.54 14.16 -7.99
N MET A 497 -3.07 12.89 -7.98
CA MET A 497 -2.29 12.32 -6.88
C MET A 497 -0.97 13.08 -6.65
N ALA A 498 -0.35 13.60 -7.70
CA ALA A 498 0.85 14.41 -7.61
C ALA A 498 0.63 15.70 -6.79
N ARG A 499 -0.54 16.35 -6.96
CA ARG A 499 -0.90 17.58 -6.26
C ARG A 499 -1.13 17.35 -4.77
N ILE A 500 -1.80 16.27 -4.44
CA ILE A 500 -2.04 15.91 -3.04
C ILE A 500 -0.74 15.55 -2.33
N ALA A 501 0.14 14.78 -2.97
CA ALA A 501 1.46 14.50 -2.44
C ALA A 501 2.25 15.79 -2.15
N PHE A 502 2.14 16.80 -3.02
CA PHE A 502 2.76 18.12 -2.83
C PHE A 502 2.17 18.87 -1.62
N VAL A 503 0.84 18.90 -1.46
CA VAL A 503 0.18 19.59 -0.33
C VAL A 503 0.56 18.95 1.00
N LEU A 504 0.67 17.63 1.03
CA LEU A 504 0.91 16.85 2.25
C LEU A 504 2.41 16.69 2.59
N ASP A 505 3.31 16.92 1.64
CA ASP A 505 4.75 16.79 1.86
C ASP A 505 5.23 17.61 3.06
N ARG A 506 4.76 18.83 3.19
CA ARG A 506 5.12 19.70 4.33
C ARG A 506 4.71 19.13 5.69
N ILE A 507 3.60 18.37 5.74
CA ILE A 507 3.10 17.75 6.98
C ILE A 507 3.93 16.51 7.28
N PHE A 508 4.11 15.64 6.29
CA PHE A 508 4.80 14.36 6.46
C PHE A 508 6.31 14.52 6.72
N ARG A 509 6.95 15.51 6.15
CA ARG A 509 8.36 15.84 6.45
C ARG A 509 8.60 16.13 7.93
N LYS A 510 7.66 16.78 8.60
CA LYS A 510 7.78 17.02 10.06
C LYS A 510 7.87 15.72 10.85
N PHE A 511 7.26 14.65 10.35
CA PHE A 511 7.29 13.31 10.95
C PHE A 511 8.39 12.42 10.37
N GLY A 512 9.23 12.95 9.47
CA GLY A 512 10.35 12.22 8.88
C GLY A 512 9.98 11.29 7.74
N LEU A 513 8.77 11.41 7.22
CA LEU A 513 8.27 10.69 6.05
C LEU A 513 8.21 11.63 4.85
N SER A 514 8.41 11.13 3.65
CA SER A 514 8.22 11.92 2.43
C SER A 514 6.73 12.14 2.17
N GLY A 515 6.33 13.23 1.52
CA GLY A 515 4.94 13.46 1.14
C GLY A 515 4.36 12.38 0.24
N LYS A 516 5.22 11.69 -0.53
CA LYS A 516 4.82 10.53 -1.34
C LYS A 516 4.36 9.34 -0.49
N SER A 517 4.77 9.25 0.78
CA SER A 517 4.37 8.17 1.71
C SER A 517 2.88 8.20 2.05
N PHE A 518 2.24 9.36 1.91
CA PHE A 518 0.81 9.50 2.18
C PHE A 518 -0.06 8.70 1.20
N ILE A 519 0.34 8.61 -0.08
CA ILE A 519 -0.42 7.88 -1.11
C ILE A 519 -0.57 6.39 -0.75
N PRO A 520 0.51 5.65 -0.45
CA PRO A 520 0.42 4.28 0.07
C PRO A 520 -0.48 4.12 1.29
N MET A 521 -0.36 5.02 2.27
CA MET A 521 -1.12 4.96 3.51
C MET A 521 -2.61 5.16 3.27
N LEU A 522 -2.96 6.10 2.42
CA LEU A 522 -4.34 6.35 2.04
C LEU A 522 -4.95 5.17 1.28
N VAL A 523 -4.27 4.69 0.24
CA VAL A 523 -4.73 3.51 -0.51
C VAL A 523 -4.87 2.30 0.43
N GLY A 524 -4.02 2.23 1.45
CA GLY A 524 -4.05 1.22 2.51
C GLY A 524 -5.33 1.22 3.36
N THR A 525 -6.07 2.34 3.45
CA THR A 525 -7.37 2.37 4.15
C THR A 525 -8.42 1.52 3.44
N GLY A 526 -8.37 1.40 2.12
CA GLY A 526 -9.20 0.46 1.37
C GLY A 526 -8.67 -0.95 1.47
N CYS A 527 -7.42 -1.17 1.03
CA CYS A 527 -6.75 -2.46 1.10
C CYS A 527 -5.23 -2.30 1.24
N GLY A 528 -4.63 -3.07 2.16
CA GLY A 528 -3.19 -3.03 2.43
C GLY A 528 -2.32 -3.44 1.22
N VAL A 529 -2.79 -4.35 0.38
CA VAL A 529 -2.03 -4.85 -0.78
C VAL A 529 -1.73 -3.73 -1.79
N PRO A 530 -2.73 -3.03 -2.36
CA PRO A 530 -2.47 -1.91 -3.26
C PRO A 530 -1.77 -0.75 -2.55
N GLY A 531 -2.03 -0.53 -1.24
CA GLY A 531 -1.31 0.45 -0.44
C GLY A 531 0.19 0.19 -0.44
N ILE A 532 0.62 -1.02 -0.14
CA ILE A 532 2.04 -1.43 -0.19
C ILE A 532 2.61 -1.29 -1.60
N MET A 533 1.86 -1.72 -2.63
CA MET A 533 2.30 -1.62 -4.02
C MET A 533 2.47 -0.16 -4.48
N ALA A 534 1.66 0.76 -4.00
CA ALA A 534 1.77 2.18 -4.30
C ALA A 534 3.09 2.81 -3.78
N SER A 535 3.77 2.16 -2.83
CA SER A 535 5.08 2.60 -2.34
C SER A 535 6.18 2.64 -3.41
N ARG A 536 5.97 2.02 -4.57
CA ARG A 536 6.87 2.10 -5.74
C ARG A 536 7.06 3.52 -6.26
N THR A 537 6.11 4.41 -6.00
CA THR A 537 6.22 5.83 -6.35
C THR A 537 7.24 6.59 -5.51
N ILE A 538 7.73 5.96 -4.42
CA ILE A 538 8.74 6.54 -3.53
C ILE A 538 10.12 6.12 -4.03
N GLU A 539 10.90 7.07 -4.49
CA GLU A 539 12.21 6.86 -5.09
C GLU A 539 13.27 6.49 -4.04
N ASN A 540 13.24 7.15 -2.88
CA ASN A 540 14.17 6.86 -1.79
C ASN A 540 13.85 5.50 -1.16
N GLU A 541 14.79 4.57 -1.22
CA GLU A 541 14.60 3.20 -0.72
C GLU A 541 14.34 3.15 0.79
N ARG A 542 14.93 4.03 1.56
CA ARG A 542 14.76 4.15 3.02
C ARG A 542 13.33 4.59 3.34
N ASP A 543 12.86 5.68 2.73
CA ASP A 543 11.50 6.19 2.92
C ASP A 543 10.46 5.19 2.43
N ARG A 544 10.75 4.49 1.32
CA ARG A 544 9.90 3.41 0.80
C ARG A 544 9.77 2.27 1.80
N ARG A 545 10.86 1.81 2.39
CA ARG A 545 10.84 0.75 3.41
C ARG A 545 10.07 1.16 4.65
N MET A 546 10.29 2.39 5.15
CA MET A 546 9.53 2.92 6.29
C MET A 546 8.03 2.96 5.98
N THR A 547 7.67 3.45 4.80
CA THR A 547 6.27 3.51 4.36
C THR A 547 5.64 2.13 4.27
N ILE A 548 6.33 1.14 3.68
CA ILE A 548 5.85 -0.25 3.62
C ILE A 548 5.58 -0.81 5.03
N MET A 549 6.47 -0.53 5.98
CA MET A 549 6.35 -1.03 7.36
C MET A 549 5.18 -0.41 8.14
N THR A 550 4.77 0.80 7.80
CA THR A 550 3.78 1.56 8.56
C THR A 550 2.41 1.64 7.88
N THR A 551 2.32 1.44 6.56
CA THR A 551 1.08 1.57 5.78
C THR A 551 -0.06 0.70 6.30
N THR A 552 0.22 -0.50 6.82
CA THR A 552 -0.80 -1.47 7.26
C THR A 552 -1.31 -1.24 8.69
N PHE A 553 -0.80 -0.24 9.40
CA PHE A 553 -1.34 0.13 10.72
C PHE A 553 -2.73 0.77 10.63
N ILE A 554 -3.03 1.43 9.51
CA ILE A 554 -4.36 1.98 9.29
C ILE A 554 -5.36 0.86 9.02
N PRO A 555 -6.60 0.91 9.55
CA PRO A 555 -7.61 -0.09 9.25
C PRO A 555 -7.92 -0.13 7.74
N CYS A 556 -7.97 -1.33 7.17
CA CYS A 556 -8.47 -1.57 5.81
C CYS A 556 -9.91 -2.13 5.88
N GLY A 557 -10.58 -2.26 4.72
CA GLY A 557 -11.95 -2.80 4.64
C GLY A 557 -12.10 -4.14 5.34
N ALA A 558 -11.18 -5.08 5.15
CA ALA A 558 -11.17 -6.39 5.79
C ALA A 558 -11.04 -6.38 7.33
N LYS A 559 -10.67 -5.26 7.93
CA LYS A 559 -10.65 -5.10 9.39
C LYS A 559 -11.95 -4.52 9.95
N GLN A 560 -12.85 -3.99 9.12
CA GLN A 560 -14.07 -3.35 9.57
C GLN A 560 -15.04 -4.31 10.27
N PRO A 561 -15.35 -5.50 9.73
CA PRO A 561 -16.25 -6.45 10.42
C PRO A 561 -15.73 -6.83 11.80
N PHE A 562 -14.43 -7.10 11.92
CA PHE A 562 -13.78 -7.39 13.20
C PHE A 562 -13.86 -6.22 14.19
N ILE A 563 -13.67 -4.98 13.73
CA ILE A 563 -13.80 -3.78 14.58
C ILE A 563 -15.26 -3.61 15.02
N ALA A 564 -16.22 -3.85 14.13
CA ALA A 564 -17.66 -3.78 14.42
C ALA A 564 -18.06 -4.85 15.43
N MET A 565 -17.64 -6.10 15.24
CA MET A 565 -17.90 -7.19 16.18
C MET A 565 -17.41 -6.86 17.60
N ILE A 566 -16.18 -6.39 17.75
CA ILE A 566 -15.66 -6.00 19.08
C ILE A 566 -16.40 -4.81 19.66
N ALA A 567 -16.76 -3.81 18.84
CA ALA A 567 -17.53 -2.66 19.30
C ALA A 567 -18.95 -3.06 19.72
N GLY A 568 -19.59 -3.98 19.01
CA GLY A 568 -20.91 -4.52 19.31
C GLY A 568 -20.90 -5.39 20.55
N ALA A 569 -20.16 -6.49 20.50
CA ALA A 569 -20.20 -7.53 21.54
C ALA A 569 -19.70 -7.05 22.91
N ILE A 570 -18.70 -6.14 22.95
CA ILE A 570 -18.05 -5.77 24.21
C ILE A 570 -18.42 -4.34 24.67
N PHE A 571 -18.73 -3.43 23.72
CA PHE A 571 -18.96 -2.02 24.01
C PHE A 571 -20.37 -1.53 23.63
N GLY A 572 -21.32 -2.44 23.41
CA GLY A 572 -22.71 -2.12 23.13
C GLY A 572 -22.91 -1.27 21.87
N GLY A 573 -22.17 -1.54 20.81
CA GLY A 573 -22.30 -0.83 19.53
C GLY A 573 -21.74 0.60 19.53
N SER A 574 -20.86 0.95 20.48
CA SER A 574 -20.34 2.30 20.60
C SER A 574 -19.53 2.76 19.38
N PRO A 575 -19.99 3.79 18.63
CA PRO A 575 -19.29 4.29 17.45
C PRO A 575 -17.93 4.90 17.77
N TRP A 576 -17.67 5.27 19.05
CA TRP A 576 -16.39 5.80 19.48
C TRP A 576 -15.26 4.77 19.40
N ILE A 577 -15.56 3.50 19.63
CA ILE A 577 -14.57 2.40 19.54
C ILE A 577 -14.10 2.23 18.10
N ALA A 578 -15.04 2.12 17.16
CA ALA A 578 -14.72 2.02 15.74
C ALA A 578 -13.93 3.24 15.23
N THR A 579 -14.38 4.44 15.61
CA THR A 579 -13.68 5.68 15.26
C THR A 579 -12.28 5.73 15.87
N SER A 580 -12.12 5.31 17.13
CA SER A 580 -10.82 5.30 17.81
C SER A 580 -9.80 4.40 17.12
N ALA A 581 -10.20 3.28 16.52
CA ALA A 581 -9.32 2.38 15.79
C ALA A 581 -8.61 3.08 14.62
N TYR A 582 -9.31 3.94 13.89
CA TYR A 582 -8.71 4.74 12.81
C TYR A 582 -7.70 5.78 13.35
N PHE A 583 -8.05 6.50 14.40
CA PHE A 583 -7.14 7.48 15.00
C PHE A 583 -5.91 6.82 15.61
N ILE A 584 -6.06 5.65 16.23
CA ILE A 584 -4.94 4.87 16.77
C ILE A 584 -4.04 4.37 15.64
N GLY A 585 -4.61 3.90 14.53
CA GLY A 585 -3.84 3.51 13.34
C GLY A 585 -3.02 4.68 12.79
N MET A 586 -3.62 5.87 12.67
CA MET A 586 -2.89 7.08 12.25
C MET A 586 -1.81 7.49 13.24
N ALA A 587 -2.10 7.48 14.53
CA ALA A 587 -1.12 7.77 15.58
C ALA A 587 0.04 6.76 15.56
N ALA A 588 -0.25 5.47 15.35
CA ALA A 588 0.75 4.41 15.22
C ALA A 588 1.70 4.66 14.03
N ILE A 589 1.19 5.13 12.90
CA ILE A 589 2.01 5.52 11.73
C ILE A 589 2.97 6.66 12.11
N VAL A 590 2.45 7.72 12.72
CA VAL A 590 3.25 8.90 13.10
C VAL A 590 4.32 8.53 14.13
N VAL A 591 3.93 7.86 15.21
CA VAL A 591 4.84 7.42 16.29
C VAL A 591 5.92 6.49 15.73
N SER A 592 5.51 5.49 14.95
CA SER A 592 6.44 4.55 14.32
C SER A 592 7.38 5.24 13.33
N GLY A 593 6.88 6.17 12.52
CA GLY A 593 7.71 6.96 11.59
C GLY A 593 8.79 7.75 12.31
N ILE A 594 8.43 8.46 13.38
CA ILE A 594 9.39 9.24 14.21
C ILE A 594 10.41 8.30 14.88
N MET A 595 9.96 7.17 15.44
CA MET A 595 10.85 6.21 16.10
C MET A 595 11.85 5.59 15.10
N LEU A 596 11.37 5.14 13.94
CA LEU A 596 12.20 4.54 12.90
C LEU A 596 13.23 5.54 12.36
N LYS A 597 12.81 6.78 12.08
CA LYS A 597 13.73 7.84 11.61
C LYS A 597 14.91 8.07 12.57
N LYS A 598 14.70 7.90 13.86
CA LYS A 598 15.75 8.08 14.89
C LYS A 598 16.68 6.86 15.03
N THR A 599 16.48 5.83 14.26
CA THR A 599 17.37 4.66 14.21
C THR A 599 18.44 4.85 13.12
N LYS A 600 19.64 4.31 13.34
CA LYS A 600 20.73 4.38 12.36
C LYS A 600 20.40 3.79 10.98
N MET A 601 19.40 2.91 10.92
CA MET A 601 18.99 2.24 9.66
C MET A 601 18.14 3.14 8.76
N PHE A 602 17.39 4.09 9.37
CA PHE A 602 16.43 4.96 8.69
C PHE A 602 16.74 6.45 8.87
N SER A 603 17.87 6.79 9.50
CA SER A 603 18.29 8.17 9.67
C SER A 603 18.65 8.82 8.34
N GLY A 604 18.48 10.14 8.24
CA GLY A 604 18.75 10.98 7.11
C GLY A 604 17.55 11.85 6.72
N ASP A 605 17.80 12.92 6.00
CA ASP A 605 16.74 13.81 5.57
C ASP A 605 15.85 13.13 4.52
N PRO A 606 14.54 13.34 4.58
CA PRO A 606 13.64 12.84 3.53
C PRO A 606 14.02 13.49 2.21
N ALA A 607 14.03 12.68 1.14
CA ALA A 607 14.35 13.18 -0.19
C ALA A 607 13.53 14.43 -0.52
N PRO A 608 14.14 15.49 -1.07
CA PRO A 608 13.40 16.70 -1.44
C PRO A 608 12.29 16.32 -2.42
N PHE A 609 11.10 16.87 -2.18
CA PHE A 609 9.95 16.61 -3.04
C PHE A 609 10.10 17.39 -4.35
N VAL A 610 10.85 16.82 -5.28
CA VAL A 610 11.00 17.35 -6.65
C VAL A 610 10.07 16.54 -7.54
N MET A 611 8.80 16.96 -7.66
CA MET A 611 7.84 16.33 -8.56
C MET A 611 7.20 17.37 -9.46
N GLU A 612 7.25 17.14 -10.78
CA GLU A 612 6.44 17.93 -11.71
C GLU A 612 4.97 17.73 -11.39
N LEU A 613 4.22 18.82 -11.39
CA LEU A 613 2.78 18.77 -11.49
C LEU A 613 2.44 18.61 -12.99
N PRO A 614 2.21 17.38 -13.48
CA PRO A 614 1.92 17.19 -14.90
C PRO A 614 0.63 17.92 -15.24
N ALA A 615 0.51 18.47 -16.46
CA ALA A 615 -0.75 19.09 -16.88
C ALA A 615 -1.90 18.08 -16.74
N TYR A 616 -3.08 18.55 -16.30
CA TYR A 616 -4.26 17.68 -16.24
C TYR A 616 -4.61 17.16 -17.64
N HIS A 617 -4.82 15.87 -17.75
CA HIS A 617 -5.31 15.24 -18.97
C HIS A 617 -6.27 14.10 -18.60
N LEU A 618 -7.25 13.90 -19.43
CA LEU A 618 -8.14 12.76 -19.28
C LEU A 618 -7.42 11.51 -19.79
N PRO A 619 -7.31 10.45 -18.97
CA PRO A 619 -6.72 9.19 -19.40
C PRO A 619 -7.61 8.50 -20.44
N THR A 620 -7.01 7.75 -21.34
CA THR A 620 -7.76 6.89 -22.25
C THR A 620 -8.31 5.68 -21.52
N VAL A 621 -9.54 5.27 -21.85
CA VAL A 621 -10.20 4.10 -21.23
C VAL A 621 -9.32 2.84 -21.33
N GLY A 622 -8.66 2.64 -22.48
CA GLY A 622 -7.76 1.50 -22.67
C GLY A 622 -6.58 1.46 -21.69
N ASN A 623 -5.99 2.63 -21.36
CA ASN A 623 -4.92 2.70 -20.37
C ASN A 623 -5.43 2.41 -18.95
N LEU A 624 -6.63 2.88 -18.62
CA LEU A 624 -7.25 2.60 -17.31
C LEU A 624 -7.52 1.10 -17.14
N LEU A 625 -8.17 0.49 -18.11
CA LEU A 625 -8.48 -0.95 -18.08
C LEU A 625 -7.22 -1.80 -18.06
N ARG A 626 -6.18 -1.42 -18.79
CA ARG A 626 -4.90 -2.12 -18.76
C ARG A 626 -4.24 -2.04 -17.38
N SER A 627 -4.19 -0.85 -16.81
CA SER A 627 -3.62 -0.62 -15.46
C SER A 627 -4.40 -1.39 -14.39
N MET A 628 -5.73 -1.37 -14.45
CA MET A 628 -6.60 -2.17 -13.59
C MET A 628 -6.29 -3.66 -13.72
N TRP A 629 -6.26 -4.19 -14.96
CA TRP A 629 -6.04 -5.60 -15.20
C TRP A 629 -4.65 -6.08 -14.77
N GLU A 630 -3.60 -5.32 -15.05
CA GLU A 630 -2.23 -5.65 -14.62
C GLU A 630 -2.11 -5.75 -13.09
N ARG A 631 -2.76 -4.83 -12.36
CA ARG A 631 -2.80 -4.83 -10.89
C ARG A 631 -3.67 -5.99 -10.37
N GLY A 632 -4.87 -6.17 -10.91
CA GLY A 632 -5.81 -7.22 -10.55
C GLY A 632 -5.24 -8.62 -10.83
N TRP A 633 -4.68 -8.86 -12.03
CA TRP A 633 -4.07 -10.13 -12.38
C TRP A 633 -2.87 -10.49 -11.50
N SER A 634 -2.06 -9.49 -11.16
CA SER A 634 -0.97 -9.68 -10.19
C SER A 634 -1.46 -10.11 -8.80
N PHE A 635 -2.63 -9.66 -8.38
CA PHE A 635 -3.29 -10.07 -7.14
C PHE A 635 -3.84 -11.51 -7.26
N ILE A 636 -4.64 -11.79 -8.28
CA ILE A 636 -5.25 -13.12 -8.53
C ILE A 636 -4.17 -14.22 -8.59
N LYS A 637 -3.10 -14.01 -9.34
CA LYS A 637 -2.00 -14.98 -9.45
C LYS A 637 -1.35 -15.30 -8.12
N LYS A 638 -1.29 -14.35 -7.20
CA LYS A 638 -0.69 -14.56 -5.87
C LYS A 638 -1.69 -15.16 -4.89
N ALA A 639 -2.94 -14.76 -4.97
CA ALA A 639 -4.01 -15.34 -4.20
C ALA A 639 -4.11 -16.84 -4.47
N GLY A 640 -4.09 -17.25 -5.74
CA GLY A 640 -4.14 -18.65 -6.16
C GLY A 640 -2.92 -19.51 -5.81
N THR A 641 -1.89 -18.97 -5.13
CA THR A 641 -0.73 -19.78 -4.73
C THR A 641 -0.51 -19.77 -3.21
N ILE A 642 -0.21 -18.60 -2.63
CA ILE A 642 0.16 -18.50 -1.22
C ILE A 642 -1.07 -18.68 -0.33
N ILE A 643 -2.20 -18.06 -0.69
CA ILE A 643 -3.40 -18.08 0.12
C ILE A 643 -4.02 -19.48 0.06
N LEU A 644 -4.14 -20.09 -1.13
CA LEU A 644 -4.61 -21.46 -1.26
C LEU A 644 -3.83 -22.44 -0.38
N LEU A 645 -2.49 -22.36 -0.38
CA LEU A 645 -1.69 -23.25 0.49
C LEU A 645 -1.96 -22.98 1.97
N SER A 646 -2.17 -21.71 2.32
CA SER A 646 -2.45 -21.32 3.72
C SER A 646 -3.84 -21.76 4.17
N THR A 647 -4.86 -21.64 3.33
CA THR A 647 -6.23 -22.07 3.65
C THR A 647 -6.31 -23.58 3.82
N ILE A 648 -5.66 -24.34 2.94
CA ILE A 648 -5.55 -25.81 3.10
C ILE A 648 -4.88 -26.18 4.42
N LEU A 649 -3.79 -25.48 4.78
CA LEU A 649 -3.09 -25.75 6.04
C LEU A 649 -3.96 -25.41 7.26
N VAL A 650 -4.67 -24.29 7.23
CA VAL A 650 -5.57 -23.88 8.32
C VAL A 650 -6.74 -24.86 8.41
N TRP A 651 -7.39 -25.17 7.30
CA TRP A 651 -8.46 -26.16 7.27
C TRP A 651 -8.01 -27.49 7.88
N PHE A 652 -6.87 -28.04 7.43
CA PHE A 652 -6.34 -29.30 7.97
C PHE A 652 -6.10 -29.22 9.48
N THR A 653 -5.54 -28.12 9.96
CA THR A 653 -5.25 -27.97 11.40
C THR A 653 -6.50 -27.68 12.24
N THR A 654 -7.57 -27.20 11.64
CA THR A 654 -8.88 -26.97 12.30
C THR A 654 -9.68 -28.24 12.41
N TYR A 655 -9.77 -29.02 11.33
CA TYR A 655 -10.66 -30.19 11.28
C TYR A 655 -9.97 -31.51 11.60
N PHE A 656 -8.66 -31.52 11.89
CA PHE A 656 -7.96 -32.73 12.32
C PHE A 656 -7.38 -32.58 13.72
N GLY A 657 -7.54 -33.61 14.52
CA GLY A 657 -7.05 -33.63 15.90
C GLY A 657 -6.98 -35.05 16.53
N PHE A 658 -6.71 -35.05 17.80
CA PHE A 658 -6.61 -36.30 18.58
C PHE A 658 -7.76 -36.38 19.59
N VAL A 659 -8.64 -37.34 19.39
CA VAL A 659 -9.71 -37.66 20.34
C VAL A 659 -9.55 -39.10 20.78
N ASP A 660 -9.55 -39.35 22.07
CA ASP A 660 -9.35 -40.67 22.71
C ASP A 660 -8.07 -41.42 22.21
N GLY A 661 -7.01 -40.65 21.89
CA GLY A 661 -5.74 -41.17 21.40
C GLY A 661 -5.74 -41.62 19.93
N THR A 662 -6.84 -41.39 19.20
CA THR A 662 -6.94 -41.66 17.77
C THR A 662 -6.90 -40.34 16.99
N PHE A 663 -6.11 -40.30 15.91
CA PHE A 663 -6.07 -39.16 15.00
C PHE A 663 -7.19 -39.31 13.97
N ARG A 664 -8.13 -38.38 13.96
CA ARG A 664 -9.28 -38.40 13.03
C ARG A 664 -9.75 -36.98 12.63
N MET A 665 -10.61 -36.89 11.67
CA MET A 665 -11.38 -35.71 11.37
C MET A 665 -12.37 -35.46 12.50
N LEU A 666 -12.52 -34.21 12.90
CA LEU A 666 -13.35 -33.73 14.00
C LEU A 666 -14.66 -33.16 13.46
N GLY A 667 -15.74 -33.37 14.21
CA GLY A 667 -16.98 -32.61 14.02
C GLY A 667 -16.85 -31.19 14.56
N GLU A 668 -17.82 -30.37 14.29
CA GLU A 668 -17.83 -28.96 14.74
C GLU A 668 -17.79 -28.83 16.26
N ASP A 669 -18.48 -29.73 16.99
CA ASP A 669 -18.47 -29.78 18.45
C ASP A 669 -17.09 -30.14 19.04
N GLU A 670 -16.20 -30.77 18.28
CA GLU A 670 -14.93 -31.30 18.74
C GLU A 670 -13.72 -30.42 18.36
N ILE A 671 -13.93 -29.25 17.76
CA ILE A 671 -12.88 -28.34 17.29
C ILE A 671 -11.89 -27.96 18.40
N GLY A 672 -12.33 -28.00 19.66
CA GLY A 672 -11.46 -27.80 20.83
C GLY A 672 -10.34 -28.84 20.98
N ASN A 673 -10.43 -30.01 20.33
CA ASN A 673 -9.40 -31.06 20.28
C ASN A 673 -8.52 -30.98 18.99
N SER A 674 -8.69 -29.95 18.19
CA SER A 674 -7.96 -29.79 16.93
C SER A 674 -6.47 -29.48 17.12
N ILE A 675 -5.68 -29.74 16.08
CA ILE A 675 -4.27 -29.32 16.06
C ILE A 675 -4.16 -27.80 16.26
N LEU A 676 -5.06 -27.05 15.66
CA LEU A 676 -5.09 -25.59 15.76
C LEU A 676 -5.40 -25.13 17.19
N ALA A 677 -6.33 -25.80 17.89
CA ALA A 677 -6.62 -25.55 19.30
C ALA A 677 -5.42 -25.89 20.19
N ALA A 678 -4.72 -26.99 19.90
CA ALA A 678 -3.49 -27.37 20.63
C ALA A 678 -2.37 -26.32 20.43
N ILE A 679 -2.20 -25.81 19.20
CA ILE A 679 -1.28 -24.70 18.92
C ILE A 679 -1.72 -23.43 19.65
N GLY A 680 -3.04 -23.11 19.62
CA GLY A 680 -3.63 -22.00 20.34
C GLY A 680 -3.35 -22.05 21.83
N ASN A 681 -3.59 -23.18 22.47
CA ASN A 681 -3.29 -23.44 23.89
C ASN A 681 -1.78 -23.29 24.18
N GLY A 682 -0.92 -23.81 23.29
CA GLY A 682 0.53 -23.67 23.42
C GLY A 682 1.04 -22.24 23.34
N LEU A 683 0.34 -21.36 22.63
CA LEU A 683 0.71 -19.95 22.41
C LEU A 683 -0.07 -18.97 23.29
N ALA A 684 -1.19 -19.39 23.88
CA ALA A 684 -2.08 -18.53 24.67
C ALA A 684 -1.37 -17.79 25.81
N TRP A 685 -0.37 -18.40 26.43
CA TRP A 685 0.43 -17.79 27.50
C TRP A 685 1.16 -16.50 27.05
N ILE A 686 1.49 -16.37 25.75
CA ILE A 686 2.15 -15.18 25.20
C ILE A 686 1.19 -13.99 25.30
N PHE A 687 -0.10 -14.23 25.14
CA PHE A 687 -1.13 -13.20 25.12
C PHE A 687 -1.78 -12.96 26.48
N ALA A 688 -1.51 -13.81 27.48
CA ALA A 688 -1.98 -13.62 28.85
C ALA A 688 -1.60 -12.24 29.43
N PRO A 689 -0.39 -11.67 29.21
CA PRO A 689 -0.05 -10.32 29.67
C PRO A 689 -0.87 -9.19 29.01
N LEU A 690 -1.56 -9.47 27.89
CA LEU A 690 -2.44 -8.57 27.16
C LEU A 690 -3.90 -8.68 27.64
N GLY A 691 -4.20 -9.65 28.54
CA GLY A 691 -5.51 -9.85 29.15
C GLY A 691 -6.44 -10.84 28.42
N TRP A 692 -5.97 -11.51 27.37
CA TRP A 692 -6.76 -12.47 26.57
C TRP A 692 -5.97 -13.74 26.25
N GLY A 693 -5.40 -14.36 27.28
CA GLY A 693 -4.61 -15.60 27.18
C GLY A 693 -5.45 -16.88 27.04
N ASN A 694 -6.57 -16.86 26.32
CA ASN A 694 -7.36 -18.02 25.97
C ASN A 694 -6.98 -18.55 24.58
N TRP A 695 -7.24 -19.83 24.33
CA TRP A 695 -6.87 -20.45 23.07
C TRP A 695 -7.74 -19.96 21.90
N GLN A 696 -9.02 -19.68 22.14
CA GLN A 696 -9.95 -19.22 21.13
C GLN A 696 -9.49 -17.87 20.53
N ALA A 697 -9.24 -16.86 21.35
CA ALA A 697 -8.72 -15.56 20.88
C ALA A 697 -7.35 -15.70 20.19
N THR A 698 -6.51 -16.64 20.68
CA THR A 698 -5.21 -16.92 20.06
C THR A 698 -5.38 -17.51 18.67
N VAL A 699 -6.27 -18.48 18.52
CA VAL A 699 -6.61 -19.09 17.22
C VAL A 699 -7.20 -18.05 16.28
N ALA A 700 -8.18 -17.26 16.72
CA ALA A 700 -8.76 -16.19 15.92
C ALA A 700 -7.69 -15.18 15.43
N SER A 701 -6.70 -14.85 16.28
CA SER A 701 -5.58 -13.98 15.85
C SER A 701 -4.67 -14.66 14.82
N ILE A 702 -4.49 -15.96 14.87
CA ILE A 702 -3.68 -16.75 13.91
C ILE A 702 -4.43 -16.84 12.56
N THR A 703 -5.71 -17.21 12.57
CA THR A 703 -6.54 -17.29 11.36
C THR A 703 -6.67 -15.92 10.69
N GLY A 704 -6.72 -14.84 11.48
CA GLY A 704 -6.68 -13.45 11.01
C GLY A 704 -5.37 -13.04 10.32
N LEU A 705 -4.32 -13.88 10.32
CA LEU A 705 -3.14 -13.66 9.47
C LEU A 705 -3.39 -14.15 8.02
N VAL A 706 -4.27 -15.09 7.82
CA VAL A 706 -4.67 -15.54 6.48
C VAL A 706 -5.46 -14.42 5.82
N ALA A 707 -6.57 -14.04 6.45
CA ALA A 707 -7.40 -12.92 6.06
C ALA A 707 -8.00 -12.29 7.34
N LYS A 708 -8.11 -10.97 7.42
CA LYS A 708 -8.53 -10.31 8.68
C LYS A 708 -10.00 -10.51 9.01
N GLU A 709 -10.83 -10.70 8.01
CA GLU A 709 -12.24 -11.08 8.14
C GLU A 709 -12.40 -12.45 8.81
N ASN A 710 -11.48 -13.37 8.60
CA ASN A 710 -11.53 -14.70 9.23
C ASN A 710 -11.50 -14.66 10.77
N ILE A 711 -11.15 -13.52 11.36
CA ILE A 711 -11.27 -13.34 12.82
C ILE A 711 -12.73 -13.48 13.23
N VAL A 712 -13.67 -12.85 12.48
CA VAL A 712 -15.11 -12.87 12.78
C VAL A 712 -15.64 -14.28 12.60
N GLY A 713 -15.40 -14.91 11.44
CA GLY A 713 -15.86 -16.28 11.21
C GLY A 713 -15.32 -17.29 12.23
N THR A 714 -14.01 -17.18 12.57
CA THR A 714 -13.43 -18.03 13.63
C THR A 714 -14.06 -17.78 15.01
N MET A 715 -14.34 -16.51 15.33
CA MET A 715 -15.00 -16.17 16.60
C MET A 715 -16.45 -16.67 16.63
N GLY A 716 -17.19 -16.61 15.50
CA GLY A 716 -18.54 -17.18 15.39
C GLY A 716 -18.57 -18.69 15.65
N ILE A 717 -17.63 -19.44 15.06
CA ILE A 717 -17.52 -20.90 15.30
C ILE A 717 -17.13 -21.21 16.74
N LEU A 718 -16.19 -20.46 17.34
CA LEU A 718 -15.64 -20.72 18.68
C LEU A 718 -16.50 -20.14 19.82
N TYR A 719 -17.46 -19.28 19.52
CA TYR A 719 -18.43 -18.68 20.46
C TYR A 719 -19.84 -18.70 19.83
N PRO A 720 -20.50 -19.88 19.82
CA PRO A 720 -21.79 -20.05 19.14
C PRO A 720 -22.92 -19.17 19.72
N GLY A 721 -22.79 -18.71 20.96
CA GLY A 721 -23.69 -17.71 21.56
C GLY A 721 -23.48 -16.28 21.09
N GLY A 722 -22.69 -16.05 20.02
CA GLY A 722 -22.50 -14.77 19.37
C GLY A 722 -21.97 -13.66 20.28
N TRP A 723 -22.53 -12.46 20.17
CA TRP A 723 -22.06 -11.29 20.93
C TRP A 723 -22.17 -11.45 22.44
N THR A 724 -23.17 -12.17 22.92
CA THR A 724 -23.37 -12.41 24.38
C THR A 724 -22.24 -13.22 24.94
N GLU A 725 -21.84 -14.28 24.30
CA GLU A 725 -20.75 -15.15 24.73
C GLU A 725 -19.38 -14.47 24.57
N ILE A 726 -19.14 -13.77 23.48
CA ILE A 726 -17.93 -12.97 23.27
C ILE A 726 -17.84 -11.89 24.36
N GLY A 727 -18.94 -11.19 24.67
CA GLY A 727 -19.01 -10.19 25.72
C GLY A 727 -18.74 -10.75 27.12
N ALA A 728 -19.14 -12.00 27.39
CA ALA A 728 -18.81 -12.69 28.64
C ALA A 728 -17.35 -13.15 28.72
N ALA A 729 -16.75 -13.56 27.58
CA ALA A 729 -15.37 -14.05 27.49
C ALA A 729 -14.33 -12.92 27.60
N PHE A 730 -14.69 -11.68 27.24
CA PHE A 730 -13.79 -10.54 27.26
C PHE A 730 -14.29 -9.44 28.21
N THR A 731 -13.40 -8.90 29.00
CA THR A 731 -13.65 -7.63 29.68
C THR A 731 -13.47 -6.48 28.68
N GLY A 732 -14.09 -5.31 28.90
CA GLY A 732 -13.91 -4.16 28.02
C GLY A 732 -12.43 -3.81 27.75
N LEU A 733 -11.58 -3.97 28.78
CA LEU A 733 -10.15 -3.71 28.66
C LEU A 733 -9.41 -4.80 27.87
N SER A 734 -9.71 -6.09 28.08
CA SER A 734 -9.09 -7.19 27.32
C SER A 734 -9.55 -7.20 25.87
N GLY A 735 -10.83 -6.90 25.62
CA GLY A 735 -11.35 -6.77 24.26
C GLY A 735 -10.75 -5.61 23.49
N PHE A 736 -10.56 -4.46 24.15
CA PHE A 736 -9.85 -3.33 23.53
C PHE A 736 -8.38 -3.65 23.24
N SER A 737 -7.71 -4.36 24.15
CA SER A 737 -6.35 -4.83 23.93
C SER A 737 -6.26 -5.83 22.74
N PHE A 738 -7.22 -6.75 22.63
CA PHE A 738 -7.35 -7.69 21.51
C PHE A 738 -7.54 -6.94 20.18
N LEU A 739 -8.43 -5.94 20.18
CA LEU A 739 -8.65 -5.06 19.02
C LEU A 739 -7.34 -4.38 18.60
N LEU A 740 -6.61 -3.77 19.53
CA LEU A 740 -5.37 -3.04 19.23
C LEU A 740 -4.28 -3.96 18.68
N PHE A 741 -4.13 -5.15 19.24
CA PHE A 741 -3.15 -6.11 18.74
C PHE A 741 -3.47 -6.52 17.30
N ASN A 742 -4.70 -6.95 17.03
CA ASN A 742 -5.10 -7.40 15.69
C ASN A 742 -5.17 -6.27 14.65
N LEU A 743 -5.39 -5.03 15.10
CA LEU A 743 -5.33 -3.84 14.27
C LEU A 743 -3.90 -3.56 13.78
N LEU A 744 -2.90 -3.62 14.69
CA LEU A 744 -1.54 -3.14 14.45
C LEU A 744 -0.55 -4.26 14.12
N CYS A 745 -0.86 -5.53 14.38
CA CYS A 745 0.03 -6.66 14.08
C CYS A 745 0.25 -6.85 12.57
N ALA A 746 1.02 -7.86 12.21
CA ALA A 746 1.27 -8.23 10.82
C ALA A 746 -0.05 -8.31 10.03
N PRO A 747 -0.08 -7.79 8.80
CA PRO A 747 -1.28 -7.83 7.96
C PRO A 747 -1.53 -9.25 7.42
N CYS A 748 -2.63 -9.41 6.67
CA CYS A 748 -2.97 -10.68 6.01
C CYS A 748 -1.85 -11.18 5.07
N PHE A 749 -1.83 -12.47 4.77
CA PHE A 749 -0.80 -13.10 3.94
C PHE A 749 -0.68 -12.46 2.55
N ALA A 750 -1.78 -11.98 1.96
CA ALA A 750 -1.76 -11.23 0.71
C ALA A 750 -0.90 -9.97 0.82
N ALA A 751 -1.08 -9.21 1.90
CA ALA A 751 -0.31 -8.00 2.16
C ALA A 751 1.15 -8.33 2.55
N MET A 752 1.39 -9.39 3.32
CA MET A 752 2.75 -9.88 3.60
C MET A 752 3.48 -10.29 2.31
N GLY A 753 2.79 -10.93 1.36
CA GLY A 753 3.30 -11.22 0.02
C GLY A 753 3.67 -9.96 -0.76
N ALA A 754 2.89 -8.88 -0.62
CA ALA A 754 3.22 -7.58 -1.19
C ALA A 754 4.45 -6.95 -0.50
N ILE A 755 4.54 -6.99 0.84
CA ILE A 755 5.72 -6.54 1.60
C ILE A 755 6.98 -7.27 1.11
N LYS A 756 6.94 -8.61 1.02
CA LYS A 756 8.06 -9.42 0.55
C LYS A 756 8.56 -8.99 -0.83
N ARG A 757 7.63 -8.72 -1.74
CA ARG A 757 7.95 -8.29 -3.11
C ARG A 757 8.53 -6.87 -3.14
N GLU A 758 7.88 -5.91 -2.47
CA GLU A 758 8.31 -4.51 -2.53
C GLU A 758 9.60 -4.25 -1.72
N MET A 759 9.86 -5.04 -0.67
CA MET A 759 11.13 -5.02 0.07
C MET A 759 12.29 -5.63 -0.71
N ASN A 760 12.00 -6.53 -1.67
CA ASN A 760 12.99 -7.26 -2.51
C ASN A 760 14.19 -7.84 -1.71
N ASN A 761 13.99 -8.11 -0.42
CA ASN A 761 15.01 -8.64 0.47
C ASN A 761 14.37 -9.38 1.64
N ILE A 762 14.71 -10.64 1.82
CA ILE A 762 14.10 -11.51 2.85
C ILE A 762 14.40 -11.03 4.28
N LYS A 763 15.55 -10.42 4.54
CA LYS A 763 15.89 -9.88 5.87
C LYS A 763 15.01 -8.68 6.22
N TRP A 764 14.78 -7.79 5.25
CA TRP A 764 13.89 -6.65 5.43
C TRP A 764 12.43 -7.06 5.55
N PHE A 765 12.02 -8.12 4.86
CA PHE A 765 10.68 -8.70 5.02
C PHE A 765 10.44 -9.15 6.46
N TRP A 766 11.31 -10.02 7.00
CA TRP A 766 11.16 -10.50 8.38
C TRP A 766 11.30 -9.39 9.41
N PHE A 767 12.15 -8.41 9.15
CA PHE A 767 12.27 -7.23 10.01
C PHE A 767 10.97 -6.42 10.03
N ALA A 768 10.32 -6.21 8.88
CA ALA A 768 9.07 -5.48 8.77
C ALA A 768 7.93 -6.19 9.53
N VAL A 769 7.74 -7.49 9.28
CA VAL A 769 6.72 -8.30 9.94
C VAL A 769 6.97 -8.39 11.45
N GLY A 770 8.20 -8.66 11.87
CA GLY A 770 8.59 -8.70 13.27
C GLY A 770 8.39 -7.37 13.98
N TYR A 771 8.74 -6.26 13.32
CA TYR A 771 8.51 -4.91 13.86
C TYR A 771 7.03 -4.63 14.10
N GLN A 772 6.17 -4.97 13.14
CA GLN A 772 4.72 -4.77 13.26
C GLN A 772 4.14 -5.58 14.43
N CYS A 773 4.51 -6.85 14.56
CA CYS A 773 4.05 -7.69 15.67
C CYS A 773 4.55 -7.17 17.04
N VAL A 774 5.83 -6.80 17.15
CA VAL A 774 6.40 -6.27 18.40
C VAL A 774 5.78 -4.94 18.78
N PHE A 775 5.56 -4.05 17.80
CA PHE A 775 4.92 -2.76 18.03
C PHE A 775 3.47 -2.93 18.49
N ALA A 776 2.69 -3.79 17.82
CA ALA A 776 1.31 -4.11 18.19
C ALA A 776 1.24 -4.69 19.62
N TYR A 777 2.13 -5.63 19.93
CA TYR A 777 2.21 -6.23 21.26
C TYR A 777 2.53 -5.19 22.33
N ALA A 778 3.50 -4.31 22.08
CA ALA A 778 3.88 -3.25 23.00
C ALA A 778 2.72 -2.29 23.30
N ILE A 779 1.98 -1.87 22.26
CA ILE A 779 0.81 -0.98 22.42
C ILE A 779 -0.31 -1.68 23.19
N ALA A 780 -0.71 -2.88 22.80
CA ALA A 780 -1.77 -3.64 23.45
C ALA A 780 -1.41 -3.97 24.91
N PHE A 781 -0.17 -4.34 25.16
CA PHE A 781 0.35 -4.60 26.51
C PHE A 781 0.28 -3.35 27.41
N MET A 782 0.76 -2.21 26.92
CA MET A 782 0.69 -0.95 27.68
C MET A 782 -0.74 -0.57 28.01
N VAL A 783 -1.65 -0.65 27.02
CA VAL A 783 -3.05 -0.30 27.23
C VAL A 783 -3.69 -1.21 28.26
N PHE A 784 -3.47 -2.51 28.18
CA PHE A 784 -4.01 -3.46 29.16
C PHE A 784 -3.43 -3.22 30.56
N GLN A 785 -2.11 -3.13 30.70
CA GLN A 785 -1.48 -3.00 32.02
C GLN A 785 -1.77 -1.65 32.68
N PHE A 786 -1.86 -0.54 31.94
CA PHE A 786 -2.27 0.76 32.48
C PHE A 786 -3.78 0.80 32.77
N GLY A 787 -4.61 0.19 31.93
CA GLY A 787 -6.06 0.11 32.15
C GLY A 787 -6.41 -0.74 33.38
N SER A 788 -5.63 -1.80 33.66
CA SER A 788 -5.85 -2.67 34.81
C SER A 788 -5.74 -1.94 36.17
N ILE A 789 -5.02 -0.80 36.23
CA ILE A 789 -4.95 0.03 37.42
C ILE A 789 -6.35 0.56 37.79
N PHE A 790 -7.14 0.94 36.79
CA PHE A 790 -8.49 1.51 36.97
C PHE A 790 -9.54 0.40 37.14
N ALA A 791 -9.28 -0.79 36.60
CA ALA A 791 -10.19 -1.95 36.68
C ALA A 791 -10.00 -2.81 37.96
N GLY A 792 -9.09 -2.45 38.88
CA GLY A 792 -8.89 -3.13 40.16
C GLY A 792 -8.08 -4.44 40.09
N GLY A 793 -7.50 -4.81 38.93
CA GLY A 793 -6.68 -6.02 38.71
C GLY A 793 -5.18 -5.74 38.62
N LEU A 794 -4.57 -5.19 39.67
CA LEU A 794 -3.22 -4.66 39.66
C LEU A 794 -2.15 -5.77 39.57
N ASN A 795 -1.55 -5.96 38.40
CA ASN A 795 -0.35 -6.78 38.21
C ASN A 795 0.92 -5.90 38.30
N VAL A 796 1.52 -5.84 39.48
CA VAL A 796 2.68 -4.98 39.74
C VAL A 796 3.86 -5.25 38.81
N ILE A 797 4.12 -6.53 38.49
CA ILE A 797 5.21 -6.92 37.58
C ILE A 797 4.90 -6.45 36.17
N GLY A 798 3.68 -6.70 35.69
CA GLY A 798 3.23 -6.25 34.37
C GLY A 798 3.28 -4.72 34.24
N LEU A 799 2.88 -3.99 35.28
CA LEU A 799 2.93 -2.54 35.30
C LEU A 799 4.36 -1.99 35.22
N ILE A 800 5.33 -2.58 35.91
CA ILE A 800 6.74 -2.19 35.84
C ILE A 800 7.26 -2.33 34.41
N PHE A 801 6.95 -3.46 33.76
CA PHE A 801 7.33 -3.67 32.36
C PHE A 801 6.61 -2.70 31.42
N ALA A 802 5.32 -2.40 31.62
CA ALA A 802 4.58 -1.44 30.82
C ALA A 802 5.17 -0.03 30.92
N VAL A 803 5.54 0.41 32.16
CA VAL A 803 6.24 1.68 32.37
C VAL A 803 7.60 1.70 31.69
N ALA A 804 8.36 0.58 31.73
CA ALA A 804 9.64 0.49 31.04
C ALA A 804 9.49 0.59 29.50
N VAL A 805 8.51 -0.11 28.91
CA VAL A 805 8.18 -0.03 27.47
C VAL A 805 7.75 1.39 27.10
N PHE A 806 6.87 2.01 27.89
CA PHE A 806 6.42 3.38 27.66
C PHE A 806 7.58 4.39 27.76
N ALA A 807 8.44 4.27 28.77
CA ALA A 807 9.63 5.10 28.93
C ALA A 807 10.60 4.92 27.75
N PHE A 808 10.78 3.68 27.29
CA PHE A 808 11.59 3.40 26.09
C PHE A 808 10.98 4.04 24.83
N MET A 809 9.67 3.97 24.62
CA MET A 809 9.00 4.62 23.51
C MET A 809 9.16 6.15 23.57
N ILE A 810 8.95 6.76 24.74
CA ILE A 810 9.18 8.20 24.94
C ILE A 810 10.64 8.56 24.70
N TYR A 811 11.58 7.77 25.21
CA TYR A 811 13.00 7.96 24.94
C TYR A 811 13.28 7.95 23.44
N MET A 812 12.73 7.00 22.70
CA MET A 812 12.87 6.94 21.25
C MET A 812 12.22 8.12 20.52
N LEU A 813 11.11 8.66 21.04
CA LEU A 813 10.44 9.84 20.47
C LEU A 813 11.18 11.17 20.78
N VAL A 814 11.79 11.28 21.95
CA VAL A 814 12.46 12.54 22.40
C VAL A 814 13.94 12.55 22.06
N ARG A 815 14.58 11.38 21.97
CA ARG A 815 16.01 11.25 21.68
C ARG A 815 16.41 12.13 20.50
N PRO A 816 17.34 13.11 20.69
CA PRO A 816 17.88 13.86 19.56
C PRO A 816 18.77 12.92 18.74
N TYR A 817 18.37 12.65 17.53
CA TYR A 817 19.25 12.01 16.54
C TYR A 817 19.64 13.10 15.54
N LYS A 818 20.84 13.61 15.64
CA LYS A 818 21.47 14.41 14.59
C LYS A 818 22.28 13.44 13.74
N GLU A 819 22.01 13.38 12.47
CA GLU A 819 22.95 12.86 11.49
C GLU A 819 24.26 13.65 11.66
N ALA A 820 25.40 13.00 11.39
CA ALA A 820 26.68 13.72 11.48
C ALA A 820 26.67 14.82 10.41
N THR A 821 26.33 16.03 10.83
CA THR A 821 26.42 17.26 10.02
C THR A 821 27.85 17.74 9.85
N THR A 822 28.84 16.95 10.25
CA THR A 822 30.26 17.25 10.13
C THR A 822 30.92 16.23 9.21
N LEU A 823 31.84 16.69 8.36
CA LEU A 823 32.68 15.83 7.55
C LEU A 823 33.42 14.81 8.43
N LYS A 824 32.98 13.55 8.39
CA LYS A 824 33.63 12.42 9.04
C LYS A 824 34.00 11.39 7.99
N VAL A 825 35.28 11.33 7.63
CA VAL A 825 35.80 10.23 6.83
C VAL A 825 35.95 9.01 7.72
N LYS A 826 35.17 7.95 7.47
CA LYS A 826 35.46 6.66 8.07
C LYS A 826 36.62 6.04 7.30
N PRO A 827 37.69 5.60 8.01
CA PRO A 827 38.76 4.89 7.33
C PRO A 827 38.17 3.68 6.58
N ALA A 828 38.54 3.57 5.30
CA ALA A 828 38.14 2.41 4.50
C ALA A 828 38.57 1.13 5.23
N LYS A 829 37.62 0.26 5.54
CA LYS A 829 37.98 -1.09 6.02
C LYS A 829 38.70 -1.77 4.87
N LYS A 830 40.02 -2.01 5.07
CA LYS A 830 40.83 -2.91 4.23
C LYS A 830 40.21 -4.29 4.16
#